data_8c1726627e206d873a707025ab06e435
#
_entry.id   8c1726627e206d873a707025ab06e435
#
_cell.length_a   1.000
_cell.length_b   1.000
_cell.length_c   1.000
_cell.angle_alpha   90.00
_cell.angle_beta   90.00
_cell.angle_gamma   90.00
#
_symmetry.space_group_name_H-M   'P 1'
#
loop_
_entity.id
_entity.type
_entity.pdbx_description
1 polymer ?
#
loop_
_entity_poly.entity_id
_entity_poly.type
_entity_poly.pdbx_seq_one_letter_code
_entity_poly.pdbx_strand_id
1 'polypeptide(L)'
;MINMNDIKDKLKLNCLFLPFYLAVFFLLASCARMGQPDGGWFDETPPKVVGASPADGAVNVKEKKIDIYFDEFIKVDNPTEKVVVSPPQLEVPEIKGAGKRIHISLVDSLKPNTTYTIDFSDAISDNNEGNPMGNYTYSFSTGTVIDTMEVAGYVLEAENLEPIKGILVGLYDDQADSAFKTKPMLRVSRTDSRGRFVIKGVAPGSYRIYALQDMDGNYMFNQKSEKIAFTHDIIIPSSKPDIRQDTTWIDSLHIKSIDQVKYTHFLPDDVVLRAFTEPLTDRYFLKAERKMPNCFSLYFSYGDSILPEIKGLNFDAEKAFIIESSEKKDSITYWLRDTALVNQDTLRMDLTYRMTDSTGVLICHTDTAMEILSKEPYAKRMKAKEKEIAEWSKKQEKLKKKGMPYDSVMAIKPLEVKVGVASELDPDKNVTFSFDTPLAKADTAGMHLYAKHDTLWYRAPFEFDSIGNREYVLRGEWRPDIEYSLEVDSAAFEDIYGLASKPIKQGFKVSSLDTYGTLLVNITDNFGNLPLLVQLLNAQDQVVKSVKAVNGVAEFYYLKPEKYYMRLIVDRNNNGKWDTGCYDDDLQAEEVYYYPELLECKAKWDLTESWSPKSYELSRQKPSAITKQKPDKEKKVKNQNAQRAKKLGIEYIPKML
;
A
#
# COMPACT_ATOMS: atom_id res chain seq x y z
N MET A 1 -87.57 -24.73 -18.43
CA MET A 1 -87.32 -26.17 -18.63
C MET A 1 -86.02 -26.31 -19.43
N ILE A 2 -84.96 -26.63 -18.82
CA ILE A 2 -83.66 -26.83 -19.46
C ILE A 2 -83.74 -28.28 -20.05
N ASN A 3 -83.56 -28.41 -21.36
CA ASN A 3 -83.69 -29.65 -22.10
C ASN A 3 -82.58 -30.64 -21.71
N MET A 4 -82.94 -31.75 -21.05
CA MET A 4 -82.01 -32.77 -20.49
C MET A 4 -81.21 -33.52 -21.58
N ASN A 5 -81.54 -33.34 -22.89
CA ASN A 5 -80.83 -33.93 -24.03
C ASN A 5 -79.55 -33.16 -24.37
N ASP A 6 -79.52 -31.81 -24.21
CA ASP A 6 -78.35 -30.98 -24.48
C ASP A 6 -77.21 -31.25 -23.46
N ILE A 7 -77.53 -31.69 -22.24
CA ILE A 7 -76.52 -32.02 -21.19
C ILE A 7 -75.87 -33.38 -21.47
N LYS A 8 -76.63 -34.35 -22.05
CA LYS A 8 -76.10 -35.68 -22.41
C LYS A 8 -75.17 -35.65 -23.61
N ASP A 9 -75.39 -34.78 -24.57
CA ASP A 9 -74.53 -34.66 -25.74
C ASP A 9 -73.26 -33.87 -25.46
N LYS A 10 -73.32 -32.85 -24.58
CA LYS A 10 -72.12 -32.19 -24.04
C LYS A 10 -71.27 -33.08 -23.15
N LEU A 11 -71.89 -33.97 -22.41
CA LEU A 11 -71.14 -34.94 -21.58
C LEU A 11 -70.46 -36.03 -22.42
N LYS A 12 -71.11 -36.49 -23.51
CA LYS A 12 -70.52 -37.46 -24.47
C LYS A 12 -69.36 -36.84 -25.26
N LEU A 13 -69.50 -35.58 -25.64
CA LEU A 13 -68.44 -34.87 -26.38
C LEU A 13 -67.25 -34.65 -25.50
N ASN A 14 -67.42 -34.28 -24.21
CA ASN A 14 -66.36 -34.12 -23.25
C ASN A 14 -65.67 -35.44 -22.87
N CYS A 15 -66.40 -36.57 -22.78
CA CYS A 15 -65.79 -37.88 -22.57
C CYS A 15 -64.99 -38.37 -23.81
N LEU A 16 -65.30 -37.95 -25.01
CA LEU A 16 -64.51 -38.29 -26.19
C LEU A 16 -63.21 -37.54 -26.30
N PHE A 17 -63.17 -36.31 -25.76
CA PHE A 17 -61.93 -35.50 -25.71
C PHE A 17 -61.05 -35.73 -24.46
N LEU A 18 -61.58 -36.42 -23.44
CA LEU A 18 -60.81 -36.71 -22.20
C LEU A 18 -59.52 -37.51 -22.51
N PRO A 19 -59.51 -38.58 -23.32
CA PRO A 19 -58.27 -39.26 -23.70
C PRO A 19 -57.29 -38.38 -24.51
N PHE A 20 -57.85 -37.47 -25.30
CA PHE A 20 -57.01 -36.52 -26.04
C PHE A 20 -56.34 -35.51 -25.13
N TYR A 21 -57.04 -34.94 -24.15
CA TYR A 21 -56.43 -34.06 -23.13
C TYR A 21 -55.45 -34.82 -22.24
N LEU A 22 -55.72 -36.07 -21.93
CA LEU A 22 -54.80 -36.92 -21.14
C LEU A 22 -53.53 -37.22 -21.97
N ALA A 23 -53.66 -37.50 -23.24
CA ALA A 23 -52.51 -37.71 -24.16
C ALA A 23 -51.68 -36.44 -24.34
N VAL A 24 -52.30 -35.27 -24.48
CA VAL A 24 -51.60 -33.97 -24.54
C VAL A 24 -50.93 -33.66 -23.24
N PHE A 25 -51.55 -33.96 -22.10
CA PHE A 25 -50.93 -33.78 -20.78
C PHE A 25 -49.72 -34.70 -20.55
N PHE A 26 -49.79 -35.96 -21.03
CA PHE A 26 -48.60 -36.86 -20.98
C PHE A 26 -47.51 -36.44 -22.00
N LEU A 27 -47.84 -35.81 -23.10
CA LEU A 27 -46.87 -35.26 -24.05
C LEU A 27 -46.19 -33.99 -23.48
N LEU A 28 -46.90 -33.18 -22.71
CA LEU A 28 -46.36 -32.02 -22.02
C LEU A 28 -45.55 -32.39 -20.76
N ALA A 29 -45.81 -33.55 -20.12
CA ALA A 29 -45.06 -34.04 -19.00
C ALA A 29 -43.81 -34.86 -19.37
N SER A 30 -43.60 -35.09 -20.68
CA SER A 30 -42.34 -35.64 -21.17
C SER A 30 -41.25 -34.56 -21.20
N CYS A 31 -40.82 -34.17 -20.02
CA CYS A 31 -39.50 -33.58 -19.88
C CYS A 31 -38.46 -34.64 -20.28
N ALA A 32 -38.18 -34.71 -21.57
CA ALA A 32 -36.93 -35.33 -21.99
C ALA A 32 -35.81 -34.53 -21.34
N ARG A 33 -35.27 -35.01 -20.22
CA ARG A 33 -33.93 -34.62 -19.85
C ARG A 33 -33.04 -35.00 -21.01
N MET A 34 -32.61 -34.00 -21.79
CA MET A 34 -31.46 -34.19 -22.64
C MET A 34 -30.35 -34.64 -21.71
N GLY A 35 -30.10 -35.92 -21.67
CA GLY A 35 -28.89 -36.46 -21.08
C GLY A 35 -27.74 -35.86 -21.85
N GLN A 36 -27.15 -34.81 -21.33
CA GLN A 36 -25.82 -34.46 -21.79
C GLN A 36 -25.00 -35.72 -21.55
N PRO A 37 -24.26 -36.22 -22.56
CA PRO A 37 -23.37 -37.34 -22.29
C PRO A 37 -22.50 -36.97 -21.12
N ASP A 38 -22.60 -37.73 -20.05
CA ASP A 38 -21.71 -37.59 -18.92
C ASP A 38 -20.31 -37.88 -19.44
N GLY A 39 -19.56 -36.84 -19.84
CA GLY A 39 -18.23 -36.97 -20.44
C GLY A 39 -17.36 -38.00 -19.69
N GLY A 40 -16.23 -38.38 -20.26
CA GLY A 40 -15.25 -39.25 -19.62
C GLY A 40 -14.68 -38.66 -18.31
N TRP A 41 -13.76 -39.35 -17.69
CA TRP A 41 -12.93 -38.81 -16.62
C TRP A 41 -12.14 -37.60 -17.14
N PHE A 42 -11.98 -36.57 -16.29
CA PHE A 42 -11.16 -35.42 -16.61
C PHE A 42 -9.68 -35.82 -16.66
N ASP A 43 -8.91 -35.20 -17.54
CA ASP A 43 -7.47 -35.34 -17.47
C ASP A 43 -6.93 -34.54 -16.28
N GLU A 44 -6.19 -35.21 -15.41
CA GLU A 44 -5.52 -34.62 -14.25
C GLU A 44 -3.99 -34.61 -14.43
N THR A 45 -3.50 -34.94 -15.63
CA THR A 45 -2.07 -34.97 -15.94
C THR A 45 -1.64 -33.60 -16.42
N PRO A 46 -0.57 -33.01 -15.84
CA PRO A 46 0.01 -31.76 -16.37
C PRO A 46 0.66 -31.98 -17.74
N PRO A 47 0.66 -30.96 -18.62
CA PRO A 47 1.33 -31.02 -19.92
C PRO A 47 2.83 -31.26 -19.76
N LYS A 48 3.40 -32.03 -20.68
CA LYS A 48 4.83 -32.36 -20.72
C LYS A 48 5.45 -31.91 -22.03
N VAL A 49 6.69 -31.40 -21.95
CA VAL A 49 7.49 -31.08 -23.13
C VAL A 49 7.93 -32.38 -23.79
N VAL A 50 7.64 -32.50 -25.08
CA VAL A 50 8.07 -33.66 -25.90
C VAL A 50 9.27 -33.33 -26.79
N GLY A 51 9.58 -32.04 -26.97
CA GLY A 51 10.76 -31.59 -27.72
C GLY A 51 10.74 -30.08 -27.93
N ALA A 52 11.83 -29.55 -28.45
CA ALA A 52 11.94 -28.16 -28.86
C ALA A 52 12.82 -28.00 -30.11
N SER A 53 12.65 -26.94 -30.84
CA SER A 53 13.48 -26.58 -32.00
C SER A 53 13.86 -25.09 -31.91
N PRO A 54 15.15 -24.75 -31.67
CA PRO A 54 16.29 -25.64 -31.34
C PRO A 54 16.03 -26.52 -30.08
N ALA A 55 16.75 -27.62 -29.90
CA ALA A 55 16.59 -28.46 -28.73
C ALA A 55 16.93 -27.70 -27.46
N ASP A 56 16.29 -28.03 -26.33
CA ASP A 56 16.67 -27.48 -25.03
C ASP A 56 18.13 -27.85 -24.71
N GLY A 57 18.90 -26.87 -24.28
CA GLY A 57 20.33 -27.02 -24.10
C GLY A 57 21.15 -26.98 -25.38
N ALA A 58 20.60 -26.57 -26.52
CA ALA A 58 21.36 -26.47 -27.78
C ALA A 58 22.44 -25.38 -27.71
N VAL A 59 23.56 -25.65 -28.39
CA VAL A 59 24.69 -24.70 -28.49
C VAL A 59 24.89 -24.26 -29.95
N ASN A 60 25.64 -23.15 -30.14
CA ASN A 60 25.88 -22.52 -31.45
C ASN A 60 24.59 -22.12 -32.20
N VAL A 61 23.53 -21.82 -31.48
CA VAL A 61 22.24 -21.44 -32.04
C VAL A 61 22.32 -20.05 -32.64
N LYS A 62 21.76 -19.88 -33.83
CA LYS A 62 21.68 -18.60 -34.56
C LYS A 62 20.23 -18.16 -34.82
N GLU A 63 19.33 -19.11 -34.68
CA GLU A 63 17.91 -18.92 -34.91
C GLU A 63 17.29 -18.07 -33.81
N LYS A 64 16.46 -17.09 -34.22
CA LYS A 64 15.66 -16.26 -33.31
C LYS A 64 14.27 -16.84 -33.03
N LYS A 65 13.89 -17.88 -33.79
CA LYS A 65 12.58 -18.56 -33.67
C LYS A 65 12.76 -19.87 -32.93
N ILE A 66 11.92 -20.06 -31.92
CA ILE A 66 11.96 -21.23 -31.06
C ILE A 66 10.55 -21.80 -30.99
N ASP A 67 10.44 -23.10 -31.20
CA ASP A 67 9.19 -23.84 -31.03
C ASP A 67 9.37 -24.90 -29.94
N ILE A 68 8.51 -24.89 -28.92
CA ILE A 68 8.47 -25.89 -27.85
C ILE A 68 7.22 -26.71 -28.01
N TYR A 69 7.35 -28.03 -28.08
CA TYR A 69 6.26 -28.97 -28.37
C TYR A 69 5.82 -29.73 -27.11
N PHE A 70 4.53 -29.94 -26.98
CA PHE A 70 3.88 -30.59 -25.85
C PHE A 70 3.09 -31.82 -26.27
N ASP A 71 2.85 -32.72 -25.33
CA ASP A 71 2.02 -33.92 -25.53
C ASP A 71 0.53 -33.61 -25.69
N GLU A 72 0.09 -32.45 -25.18
CA GLU A 72 -1.30 -31.99 -25.22
C GLU A 72 -1.45 -30.53 -25.62
N PHE A 73 -2.71 -30.05 -25.75
CA PHE A 73 -3.03 -28.64 -26.03
C PHE A 73 -2.73 -27.78 -24.83
N ILE A 74 -1.98 -26.70 -25.04
CA ILE A 74 -1.51 -25.81 -23.97
C ILE A 74 -2.02 -24.37 -24.19
N LYS A 75 -2.02 -23.61 -23.11
CA LYS A 75 -2.10 -22.16 -23.11
C LYS A 75 -0.99 -21.56 -22.28
N VAL A 76 -0.64 -20.31 -22.61
CA VAL A 76 0.33 -19.50 -21.85
C VAL A 76 -0.43 -18.32 -21.26
N ASP A 77 -0.50 -18.26 -19.95
CA ASP A 77 -1.19 -17.21 -19.22
C ASP A 77 -0.28 -15.97 -19.08
N ASN A 78 -0.76 -14.80 -19.56
CA ASN A 78 -0.08 -13.51 -19.44
C ASN A 78 1.44 -13.56 -19.76
N PRO A 79 1.84 -13.94 -20.98
CA PRO A 79 3.24 -14.15 -21.30
C PRO A 79 4.11 -12.90 -21.09
N THR A 80 3.57 -11.70 -21.33
CA THR A 80 4.31 -10.43 -21.14
C THR A 80 4.69 -10.16 -19.68
N GLU A 81 3.88 -10.63 -18.73
CA GLU A 81 4.14 -10.41 -17.31
C GLU A 81 4.92 -11.56 -16.67
N LYS A 82 4.65 -12.80 -17.12
CA LYS A 82 5.15 -14.00 -16.44
C LYS A 82 6.38 -14.60 -17.10
N VAL A 83 6.55 -14.42 -18.41
CA VAL A 83 7.70 -15.01 -19.11
C VAL A 83 8.85 -14.01 -19.14
N VAL A 84 10.00 -14.46 -18.67
CA VAL A 84 11.22 -13.64 -18.63
C VAL A 84 12.25 -14.23 -19.58
N VAL A 85 12.70 -13.40 -20.53
CA VAL A 85 13.81 -13.73 -21.43
C VAL A 85 15.08 -13.08 -20.88
N SER A 86 16.13 -13.86 -20.71
CA SER A 86 17.44 -13.41 -20.20
C SER A 86 18.58 -13.91 -21.09
N PRO A 87 19.43 -13.02 -21.64
CA PRO A 87 19.44 -11.54 -21.53
C PRO A 87 18.14 -10.89 -21.98
N PRO A 88 17.79 -9.72 -21.39
CA PRO A 88 16.55 -9.04 -21.74
C PRO A 88 16.54 -8.58 -23.20
N GLN A 89 15.34 -8.49 -23.77
CA GLN A 89 15.10 -7.98 -25.10
C GLN A 89 14.52 -6.56 -24.96
N LEU A 90 15.08 -5.58 -25.68
CA LEU A 90 14.56 -4.21 -25.71
C LEU A 90 13.22 -4.16 -26.46
N GLU A 91 13.13 -4.92 -27.55
CA GLU A 91 11.86 -5.12 -28.24
C GLU A 91 11.15 -6.37 -27.67
N VAL A 92 9.87 -6.21 -27.32
CA VAL A 92 9.08 -7.27 -26.68
C VAL A 92 9.03 -8.52 -27.58
N PRO A 93 9.49 -9.67 -27.12
CA PRO A 93 9.46 -10.92 -27.90
C PRO A 93 8.01 -11.39 -28.08
N GLU A 94 7.73 -11.96 -29.24
CA GLU A 94 6.44 -12.58 -29.50
C GLU A 94 6.39 -13.99 -28.93
N ILE A 95 5.52 -14.25 -27.94
CA ILE A 95 5.36 -15.56 -27.30
C ILE A 95 3.88 -15.97 -27.41
N LYS A 96 3.62 -17.03 -28.16
CA LYS A 96 2.25 -17.52 -28.43
C LYS A 96 2.10 -19.01 -28.23
N GLY A 97 1.12 -19.40 -27.44
CA GLY A 97 0.62 -20.77 -27.36
C GLY A 97 -0.32 -21.05 -28.53
N ALA A 98 -0.02 -22.07 -29.34
CA ALA A 98 -0.84 -22.47 -30.47
C ALA A 98 -0.97 -24.00 -30.56
N GLY A 99 -2.09 -24.53 -30.14
CA GLY A 99 -2.32 -25.97 -30.11
C GLY A 99 -1.41 -26.68 -29.11
N LYS A 100 -0.55 -27.57 -29.60
CA LYS A 100 0.42 -28.34 -28.80
C LYS A 100 1.82 -27.72 -28.79
N ARG A 101 1.97 -26.44 -29.11
CA ARG A 101 3.27 -25.78 -29.14
C ARG A 101 3.23 -24.37 -28.60
N ILE A 102 4.37 -23.91 -28.10
CA ILE A 102 4.67 -22.51 -27.87
C ILE A 102 5.60 -22.04 -28.96
N HIS A 103 5.23 -20.98 -29.66
CA HIS A 103 6.07 -20.29 -30.62
C HIS A 103 6.65 -19.03 -29.99
N ILE A 104 7.98 -18.87 -30.07
CA ILE A 104 8.72 -17.71 -29.54
C ILE A 104 9.52 -17.10 -30.68
N SER A 105 9.40 -15.79 -30.86
CA SER A 105 10.16 -15.01 -31.82
C SER A 105 10.89 -13.89 -31.07
N LEU A 106 12.22 -14.03 -30.94
CA LEU A 106 13.10 -13.00 -30.40
C LEU A 106 13.31 -11.94 -31.49
N VAL A 107 13.18 -10.66 -31.10
CA VAL A 107 13.27 -9.54 -32.05
C VAL A 107 14.69 -9.04 -32.14
N ASP A 108 15.32 -8.79 -30.99
CA ASP A 108 16.68 -8.26 -30.92
C ASP A 108 17.72 -9.25 -31.51
N SER A 109 18.86 -8.70 -31.89
CA SER A 109 19.99 -9.51 -32.33
C SER A 109 20.57 -10.30 -31.17
N LEU A 110 20.81 -11.59 -31.39
CA LEU A 110 21.41 -12.45 -30.38
C LEU A 110 22.85 -12.05 -30.08
N LYS A 111 23.18 -11.90 -28.80
CA LYS A 111 24.55 -11.63 -28.33
C LYS A 111 25.43 -12.85 -28.58
N PRO A 112 26.68 -12.69 -29.05
CA PRO A 112 27.57 -13.82 -29.26
C PRO A 112 28.01 -14.45 -27.95
N ASN A 113 28.33 -15.74 -27.98
CA ASN A 113 28.84 -16.52 -26.84
C ASN A 113 28.02 -16.32 -25.56
N THR A 114 26.69 -16.33 -25.71
CA THR A 114 25.77 -16.01 -24.61
C THR A 114 24.73 -17.10 -24.46
N THR A 115 24.54 -17.55 -23.24
CA THR A 115 23.44 -18.45 -22.89
C THR A 115 22.14 -17.63 -22.75
N TYR A 116 21.08 -18.03 -23.42
CA TYR A 116 19.75 -17.47 -23.31
C TYR A 116 18.89 -18.40 -22.46
N THR A 117 18.11 -17.84 -21.56
CA THR A 117 17.10 -18.55 -20.76
C THR A 117 15.74 -17.89 -20.97
N ILE A 118 14.71 -18.70 -21.15
CA ILE A 118 13.32 -18.27 -21.24
C ILE A 118 12.59 -18.96 -20.11
N ASP A 119 12.31 -18.20 -19.06
CA ASP A 119 11.65 -18.71 -17.86
C ASP A 119 10.13 -18.43 -17.96
N PHE A 120 9.35 -19.48 -18.02
CA PHE A 120 7.90 -19.42 -18.08
C PHE A 120 7.26 -19.39 -16.70
N SER A 121 8.03 -19.60 -15.62
CA SER A 121 7.47 -19.71 -14.28
C SER A 121 6.25 -20.67 -14.26
N ASP A 122 5.10 -20.22 -13.77
CA ASP A 122 3.84 -20.96 -13.72
C ASP A 122 2.86 -20.61 -14.87
N ALA A 123 3.36 -20.03 -15.97
CA ALA A 123 2.52 -19.53 -17.06
C ALA A 123 1.88 -20.63 -17.90
N ILE A 124 2.48 -21.85 -17.95
CA ILE A 124 2.03 -22.92 -18.83
C ILE A 124 1.01 -23.80 -18.12
N SER A 125 -0.12 -24.04 -18.76
CA SER A 125 -1.13 -25.00 -18.34
C SER A 125 -1.79 -25.67 -19.54
N ASP A 126 -2.43 -26.83 -19.33
CA ASP A 126 -3.27 -27.40 -20.36
C ASP A 126 -4.46 -26.48 -20.69
N ASN A 127 -4.95 -26.57 -21.90
CA ASN A 127 -6.02 -25.69 -22.41
C ASN A 127 -7.42 -26.13 -21.95
N ASN A 128 -7.63 -27.39 -21.63
CA ASN A 128 -8.94 -27.96 -21.36
C ASN A 128 -9.32 -27.89 -19.88
N GLU A 129 -8.55 -28.52 -19.02
CA GLU A 129 -8.77 -28.61 -17.58
C GLU A 129 -8.05 -27.50 -16.80
N GLY A 130 -7.01 -26.92 -17.37
CA GLY A 130 -6.17 -25.89 -16.75
C GLY A 130 -5.17 -26.44 -15.73
N ASN A 131 -4.73 -27.71 -15.91
CA ASN A 131 -3.69 -28.32 -15.09
C ASN A 131 -2.36 -27.61 -15.29
N PRO A 132 -1.71 -27.10 -14.22
CA PRO A 132 -0.46 -26.36 -14.35
C PRO A 132 0.71 -27.31 -14.62
N MET A 133 1.58 -26.90 -15.53
CA MET A 133 2.84 -27.60 -15.78
C MET A 133 3.83 -27.47 -14.61
N GLY A 134 3.73 -26.37 -13.86
CA GLY A 134 4.75 -25.96 -12.89
C GLY A 134 5.81 -25.07 -13.53
N ASN A 135 6.91 -24.87 -12.80
CA ASN A 135 7.99 -24.02 -13.28
C ASN A 135 8.77 -24.70 -14.42
N TYR A 136 8.84 -24.01 -15.57
CA TYR A 136 9.59 -24.47 -16.73
C TYR A 136 10.50 -23.37 -17.25
N THR A 137 11.74 -23.73 -17.55
CA THR A 137 12.74 -22.85 -18.17
C THR A 137 13.33 -23.57 -19.37
N TYR A 138 13.31 -22.90 -20.52
CA TYR A 138 14.00 -23.34 -21.73
C TYR A 138 15.31 -22.55 -21.86
N SER A 139 16.37 -23.21 -22.31
CA SER A 139 17.70 -22.61 -22.47
C SER A 139 18.38 -22.99 -23.77
N PHE A 140 19.21 -22.09 -24.30
CA PHE A 140 20.12 -22.35 -25.43
C PHE A 140 21.32 -21.42 -25.37
N SER A 141 22.39 -21.71 -26.12
CA SER A 141 23.55 -20.83 -26.20
C SER A 141 23.91 -20.50 -27.65
N THR A 142 24.29 -19.26 -27.89
CA THR A 142 24.88 -18.82 -29.15
C THR A 142 26.38 -19.19 -29.26
N GLY A 143 26.98 -19.57 -28.14
CA GLY A 143 28.34 -20.07 -28.02
C GLY A 143 28.40 -21.60 -27.97
N THR A 144 29.57 -22.11 -27.64
CA THR A 144 29.86 -23.57 -27.56
C THR A 144 29.54 -24.20 -26.20
N VAL A 145 29.20 -23.36 -25.20
CA VAL A 145 28.96 -23.77 -23.81
C VAL A 145 27.63 -23.17 -23.33
N ILE A 146 26.93 -23.90 -22.49
CA ILE A 146 25.79 -23.43 -21.73
C ILE A 146 26.24 -23.12 -20.31
N ASP A 147 25.97 -21.90 -19.88
CA ASP A 147 26.15 -21.49 -18.49
C ASP A 147 24.97 -22.00 -17.65
N THR A 148 25.29 -22.60 -16.50
CA THR A 148 24.31 -23.29 -15.66
C THR A 148 24.21 -22.74 -14.24
N MET A 149 25.06 -21.76 -13.87
CA MET A 149 25.03 -21.23 -12.51
C MET A 149 23.79 -20.37 -12.29
N GLU A 150 23.38 -20.27 -11.03
CA GLU A 150 22.22 -19.50 -10.60
C GLU A 150 22.61 -18.57 -9.46
N VAL A 151 21.91 -17.44 -9.38
CA VAL A 151 21.95 -16.48 -8.27
C VAL A 151 20.53 -16.27 -7.80
N ALA A 152 20.28 -16.46 -6.50
CA ALA A 152 18.95 -16.34 -5.96
C ALA A 152 18.91 -15.45 -4.69
N GLY A 153 17.72 -15.00 -4.34
CA GLY A 153 17.53 -14.17 -3.16
C GLY A 153 16.14 -13.59 -3.09
N TYR A 154 16.01 -12.48 -2.35
CA TYR A 154 14.77 -11.81 -2.09
C TYR A 154 14.89 -10.30 -2.32
N VAL A 155 13.78 -9.68 -2.77
CA VAL A 155 13.63 -8.23 -2.83
C VAL A 155 12.50 -7.83 -1.90
N LEU A 156 12.83 -6.97 -0.93
CA LEU A 156 11.93 -6.49 0.09
C LEU A 156 11.84 -4.96 0.02
N GLU A 157 10.69 -4.42 0.36
CA GLU A 157 10.54 -2.98 0.55
C GLU A 157 11.43 -2.51 1.70
N ALA A 158 12.25 -1.49 1.49
CA ALA A 158 13.20 -1.01 2.50
C ALA A 158 12.50 -0.46 3.75
N GLU A 159 11.37 0.23 3.59
CA GLU A 159 10.63 0.87 4.69
C GLU A 159 9.96 -0.13 5.65
N ASN A 160 9.51 -1.28 5.14
CA ASN A 160 8.60 -2.14 5.91
C ASN A 160 8.76 -3.63 5.66
N LEU A 161 9.81 -4.06 4.96
CA LEU A 161 10.13 -5.45 4.60
C LEU A 161 8.97 -6.20 3.91
N GLU A 162 8.06 -5.51 3.22
CA GLU A 162 7.08 -6.19 2.36
C GLU A 162 7.78 -6.88 1.19
N PRO A 163 7.42 -8.12 0.88
CA PRO A 163 7.92 -8.77 -0.33
C PRO A 163 7.44 -8.02 -1.58
N ILE A 164 8.32 -7.73 -2.51
CA ILE A 164 7.96 -7.03 -3.76
C ILE A 164 7.78 -8.05 -4.86
N LYS A 165 6.56 -8.16 -5.40
CA LYS A 165 6.22 -9.01 -6.53
C LYS A 165 6.48 -8.29 -7.85
N GLY A 166 7.10 -8.98 -8.79
CA GLY A 166 7.20 -8.53 -10.18
C GLY A 166 8.30 -7.51 -10.47
N ILE A 167 9.13 -7.14 -9.51
CA ILE A 167 10.30 -6.29 -9.74
C ILE A 167 11.38 -7.07 -10.49
N LEU A 168 12.06 -6.42 -11.42
CA LEU A 168 13.21 -7.00 -12.12
C LEU A 168 14.43 -7.02 -11.21
N VAL A 169 15.19 -8.11 -11.29
CA VAL A 169 16.51 -8.23 -10.64
C VAL A 169 17.52 -8.60 -11.71
N GLY A 170 18.59 -7.84 -11.81
CA GLY A 170 19.56 -8.04 -12.86
C GLY A 170 21.01 -8.00 -12.40
N LEU A 171 21.85 -8.67 -13.16
CA LEU A 171 23.30 -8.73 -13.00
C LEU A 171 23.99 -7.86 -14.04
N TYR A 172 25.07 -7.22 -13.62
CA TYR A 172 26.01 -6.47 -14.47
C TYR A 172 27.41 -7.08 -14.29
N ASP A 173 28.12 -7.29 -15.38
CA ASP A 173 29.54 -7.64 -15.42
C ASP A 173 30.45 -6.43 -15.33
N ASP A 174 29.92 -5.25 -15.64
CA ASP A 174 30.59 -3.97 -15.45
C ASP A 174 30.48 -3.53 -13.98
N GLN A 175 31.63 -3.32 -13.35
CA GLN A 175 31.70 -2.94 -11.94
C GLN A 175 31.50 -1.43 -11.68
N ALA A 176 31.41 -0.63 -12.74
CA ALA A 176 31.21 0.82 -12.63
C ALA A 176 29.79 1.13 -12.13
N ASP A 177 29.66 2.05 -11.16
CA ASP A 177 28.35 2.46 -10.63
C ASP A 177 27.46 3.09 -11.73
N SER A 178 28.07 3.75 -12.73
CA SER A 178 27.34 4.29 -13.87
C SER A 178 26.68 3.23 -14.76
N ALA A 179 27.07 1.96 -14.66
CA ALA A 179 26.53 0.88 -15.50
C ALA A 179 25.01 0.75 -15.34
N PHE A 180 24.49 0.89 -14.13
CA PHE A 180 23.05 0.79 -13.84
C PHE A 180 22.20 1.85 -14.56
N LYS A 181 22.80 3.03 -14.84
CA LYS A 181 22.15 4.13 -15.55
C LYS A 181 22.39 4.15 -17.06
N THR A 182 23.45 3.49 -17.53
CA THR A 182 23.94 3.66 -18.92
C THR A 182 23.88 2.39 -19.75
N LYS A 183 23.70 1.23 -19.11
CA LYS A 183 23.66 -0.07 -19.78
C LYS A 183 22.46 -0.87 -19.35
N PRO A 184 21.81 -1.62 -20.25
CA PRO A 184 20.78 -2.56 -19.85
C PRO A 184 21.38 -3.72 -19.07
N MET A 185 20.59 -4.33 -18.20
CA MET A 185 20.97 -5.52 -17.43
C MET A 185 21.50 -6.62 -18.32
N LEU A 186 22.57 -7.30 -17.90
CA LEU A 186 23.14 -8.43 -18.63
C LEU A 186 22.29 -9.69 -18.50
N ARG A 187 21.82 -9.97 -17.28
CA ARG A 187 20.96 -11.08 -16.93
C ARG A 187 19.82 -10.56 -16.07
N VAL A 188 18.63 -11.11 -16.27
CA VAL A 188 17.45 -10.67 -15.52
C VAL A 188 16.61 -11.84 -15.04
N SER A 189 15.96 -11.63 -13.93
CA SER A 189 14.84 -12.41 -13.42
C SER A 189 13.78 -11.48 -12.87
N ARG A 190 12.62 -12.02 -12.52
CA ARG A 190 11.52 -11.27 -11.92
C ARG A 190 11.12 -11.94 -10.60
N THR A 191 10.82 -11.13 -9.59
CA THR A 191 10.42 -11.66 -8.29
C THR A 191 9.01 -12.26 -8.32
N ASP A 192 8.83 -13.33 -7.57
CA ASP A 192 7.53 -13.94 -7.30
C ASP A 192 6.74 -13.17 -6.21
N SER A 193 5.59 -13.69 -5.83
CA SER A 193 4.73 -13.08 -4.79
C SER A 193 5.31 -13.14 -3.37
N ARG A 194 6.41 -13.83 -3.17
CA ARG A 194 7.18 -13.86 -1.92
C ARG A 194 8.41 -12.95 -1.99
N GLY A 195 8.54 -12.19 -3.08
CA GLY A 195 9.72 -11.38 -3.36
C GLY A 195 10.96 -12.16 -3.74
N ARG A 196 10.84 -13.48 -3.99
CA ARG A 196 11.97 -14.34 -4.34
C ARG A 196 12.27 -14.23 -5.83
N PHE A 197 13.56 -14.15 -6.18
CA PHE A 197 14.06 -14.23 -7.54
C PHE A 197 15.09 -15.36 -7.70
N VAL A 198 15.24 -15.84 -8.93
CA VAL A 198 16.29 -16.77 -9.33
C VAL A 198 16.77 -16.37 -10.72
N ILE A 199 18.00 -15.90 -10.83
CA ILE A 199 18.65 -15.55 -12.11
C ILE A 199 19.39 -16.78 -12.58
N LYS A 200 18.99 -17.34 -13.72
CA LYS A 200 19.52 -18.59 -14.29
C LYS A 200 20.47 -18.31 -15.46
N GLY A 201 21.28 -19.31 -15.80
CA GLY A 201 22.17 -19.26 -16.96
C GLY A 201 23.30 -18.25 -16.78
N VAL A 202 23.84 -18.12 -15.57
CA VAL A 202 24.89 -17.18 -15.24
C VAL A 202 26.25 -17.84 -15.53
N ALA A 203 27.12 -17.11 -16.24
CA ALA A 203 28.50 -17.53 -16.50
C ALA A 203 29.38 -17.36 -15.24
N PRO A 204 30.49 -18.07 -15.11
CA PRO A 204 31.47 -17.75 -14.08
C PRO A 204 32.01 -16.34 -14.24
N GLY A 205 32.05 -15.58 -13.15
CA GLY A 205 32.48 -14.18 -13.16
C GLY A 205 32.16 -13.46 -11.87
N SER A 206 32.39 -12.15 -11.86
CA SER A 206 32.08 -11.25 -10.75
C SER A 206 31.03 -10.24 -11.21
N TYR A 207 29.95 -10.10 -10.48
CA TYR A 207 28.80 -9.32 -10.89
C TYR A 207 28.39 -8.33 -9.81
N ARG A 208 27.83 -7.19 -10.26
CA ARG A 208 26.99 -6.30 -9.44
C ARG A 208 25.54 -6.72 -9.62
N ILE A 209 24.75 -6.61 -8.56
CA ILE A 209 23.33 -6.96 -8.58
C ILE A 209 22.47 -5.74 -8.23
N TYR A 210 21.41 -5.56 -9.00
CA TYR A 210 20.45 -4.45 -8.82
C TYR A 210 19.02 -4.97 -8.97
N ALA A 211 18.09 -4.33 -8.28
CA ALA A 211 16.66 -4.48 -8.57
C ALA A 211 16.12 -3.17 -9.16
N LEU A 212 15.17 -3.29 -10.08
CA LEU A 212 14.57 -2.15 -10.79
C LEU A 212 13.09 -2.41 -11.08
N GLN A 213 12.25 -1.49 -10.66
CA GLN A 213 10.87 -1.42 -11.14
C GLN A 213 10.84 -0.56 -12.40
N ASP A 214 11.27 -1.15 -13.50
CA ASP A 214 11.41 -0.56 -14.82
C ASP A 214 10.02 -0.10 -15.34
N MET A 215 9.85 1.20 -15.54
CA MET A 215 8.58 1.80 -15.96
C MET A 215 8.49 1.98 -17.47
N ASP A 216 9.61 2.07 -18.17
CA ASP A 216 9.68 2.34 -19.61
C ASP A 216 10.19 1.16 -20.46
N GLY A 217 10.61 0.07 -19.83
CA GLY A 217 11.04 -1.16 -20.51
C GLY A 217 12.46 -1.13 -21.07
N ASN A 218 13.31 -0.23 -20.58
CA ASN A 218 14.68 -0.05 -21.08
C ASN A 218 15.75 -0.84 -20.31
N TYR A 219 15.38 -1.45 -19.17
CA TYR A 219 16.26 -2.21 -18.27
C TYR A 219 17.41 -1.40 -17.66
N MET A 220 17.23 -0.09 -17.53
CA MET A 220 18.19 0.86 -16.96
C MET A 220 17.49 1.78 -15.97
N PHE A 221 18.19 2.21 -14.92
CA PHE A 221 17.67 3.22 -14.01
C PHE A 221 17.85 4.61 -14.60
N ASN A 222 16.77 5.26 -15.02
CA ASN A 222 16.78 6.58 -15.64
C ASN A 222 15.77 7.55 -15.04
N GLN A 223 14.87 7.10 -14.19
CA GLN A 223 13.83 7.91 -13.56
C GLN A 223 13.84 7.74 -12.04
N LYS A 224 13.92 8.84 -11.29
CA LYS A 224 13.87 8.81 -9.81
C LYS A 224 12.58 8.23 -9.23
N SER A 225 11.52 8.18 -10.05
CA SER A 225 10.25 7.54 -9.68
C SER A 225 10.28 6.02 -9.71
N GLU A 226 11.28 5.43 -10.35
CA GLU A 226 11.49 4.00 -10.38
C GLU A 226 12.01 3.50 -9.04
N LYS A 227 11.44 2.40 -8.57
CA LYS A 227 11.91 1.76 -7.35
C LYS A 227 13.16 0.94 -7.66
N ILE A 228 14.20 1.13 -6.87
CA ILE A 228 15.50 0.50 -7.05
C ILE A 228 15.98 -0.18 -5.77
N ALA A 229 16.86 -1.16 -5.94
CA ALA A 229 17.70 -1.66 -4.87
C ALA A 229 19.09 -1.98 -5.40
N PHE A 230 20.11 -1.74 -4.57
CA PHE A 230 21.50 -2.04 -4.89
C PHE A 230 22.27 -2.50 -3.66
N THR A 231 23.37 -3.20 -3.89
CA THR A 231 24.36 -3.55 -2.86
C THR A 231 25.76 -3.37 -3.41
N HIS A 232 26.70 -3.12 -2.50
CA HIS A 232 28.13 -3.05 -2.84
C HIS A 232 28.79 -4.42 -2.89
N ASP A 233 28.10 -5.45 -2.44
CA ASP A 233 28.62 -6.82 -2.45
C ASP A 233 28.81 -7.30 -3.87
N ILE A 234 29.98 -7.87 -4.14
CA ILE A 234 30.28 -8.51 -5.42
C ILE A 234 29.71 -9.93 -5.40
N ILE A 235 28.86 -10.22 -6.36
CA ILE A 235 28.25 -11.54 -6.51
C ILE A 235 29.19 -12.43 -7.35
N ILE A 236 29.62 -13.55 -6.78
CA ILE A 236 30.45 -14.55 -7.46
C ILE A 236 29.66 -15.86 -7.47
N PRO A 237 29.00 -16.21 -8.59
CA PRO A 237 28.24 -17.45 -8.69
C PRO A 237 29.12 -18.66 -8.49
N SER A 238 28.66 -19.62 -7.73
CA SER A 238 29.35 -20.88 -7.48
C SER A 238 28.35 -22.03 -7.31
N SER A 239 28.83 -23.24 -7.25
CA SER A 239 28.00 -24.42 -6.99
C SER A 239 28.71 -25.44 -6.13
N LYS A 240 27.95 -26.16 -5.33
CA LYS A 240 28.44 -27.28 -4.53
C LYS A 240 27.46 -28.45 -4.61
N PRO A 241 27.94 -29.70 -4.52
CA PRO A 241 27.05 -30.83 -4.31
C PRO A 241 26.42 -30.76 -2.93
N ASP A 242 25.12 -31.02 -2.84
CA ASP A 242 24.39 -31.03 -1.60
C ASP A 242 23.33 -32.13 -1.59
N ILE A 243 22.69 -32.38 -0.45
CA ILE A 243 21.68 -33.42 -0.30
C ILE A 243 20.44 -32.76 0.29
N ARG A 244 19.30 -32.89 -0.38
CA ARG A 244 18.00 -32.45 0.15
C ARG A 244 17.13 -33.65 0.49
N GLN A 245 16.25 -33.45 1.41
CA GLN A 245 15.25 -34.43 1.78
C GLN A 245 13.96 -34.12 1.00
N ASP A 246 13.57 -35.04 0.12
CA ASP A 246 12.32 -34.98 -0.61
C ASP A 246 11.30 -35.89 0.07
N THR A 247 10.15 -35.33 0.47
CA THR A 247 9.07 -36.07 1.12
C THR A 247 7.95 -36.28 0.11
N THR A 248 7.66 -37.54 -0.21
CA THR A 248 6.51 -37.91 -1.03
C THR A 248 5.35 -38.29 -0.11
N TRP A 249 4.15 -37.79 -0.40
CA TRP A 249 2.97 -38.00 0.42
C TRP A 249 1.99 -38.99 -0.24
N ILE A 250 1.35 -39.85 0.55
CA ILE A 250 0.22 -40.69 0.10
C ILE A 250 -1.04 -39.84 0.01
N ASP A 251 -1.27 -39.04 1.03
CA ASP A 251 -2.37 -38.10 1.16
C ASP A 251 -1.90 -36.91 2.02
N SER A 252 -2.80 -35.98 2.36
CA SER A 252 -2.47 -34.79 3.15
C SER A 252 -1.96 -35.06 4.58
N LEU A 253 -2.02 -36.30 5.04
CA LEU A 253 -1.66 -36.70 6.41
C LEU A 253 -0.61 -37.80 6.48
N HIS A 254 -0.44 -38.61 5.40
CA HIS A 254 0.42 -39.77 5.41
C HIS A 254 1.59 -39.64 4.45
N ILE A 255 2.79 -39.77 4.97
CA ILE A 255 4.02 -39.79 4.19
C ILE A 255 4.17 -41.15 3.51
N LYS A 256 4.51 -41.15 2.20
CA LYS A 256 4.82 -42.34 1.44
C LYS A 256 6.30 -42.73 1.58
N SER A 257 7.19 -41.78 1.34
CA SER A 257 8.63 -41.94 1.46
C SER A 257 9.32 -40.63 1.79
N ILE A 258 10.47 -40.75 2.40
CA ILE A 258 11.40 -39.65 2.65
C ILE A 258 12.71 -40.07 2.00
N ASP A 259 13.04 -39.41 0.92
CA ASP A 259 14.20 -39.76 0.11
C ASP A 259 15.27 -38.69 0.20
N GLN A 260 16.52 -39.07 0.34
CA GLN A 260 17.67 -38.17 0.26
C GLN A 260 18.12 -38.05 -1.18
N VAL A 261 17.90 -36.91 -1.82
CA VAL A 261 18.22 -36.67 -3.22
C VAL A 261 19.46 -35.77 -3.29
N LYS A 262 20.49 -36.26 -4.02
CA LYS A 262 21.66 -35.44 -4.35
C LYS A 262 21.29 -34.40 -5.40
N TYR A 263 21.67 -33.14 -5.16
CA TYR A 263 21.44 -32.05 -6.11
C TYR A 263 22.65 -31.12 -6.16
N THR A 264 22.71 -30.28 -7.18
CA THR A 264 23.68 -29.18 -7.26
C THR A 264 23.06 -27.94 -6.58
N HIS A 265 23.70 -27.51 -5.52
CA HIS A 265 23.29 -26.29 -4.80
C HIS A 265 24.04 -25.10 -5.39
N PHE A 266 23.33 -24.14 -5.96
CA PHE A 266 23.89 -22.90 -6.50
C PHE A 266 23.95 -21.83 -5.44
N LEU A 267 24.99 -21.03 -5.45
CA LEU A 267 25.28 -19.98 -4.49
C LEU A 267 25.68 -18.70 -5.22
N PRO A 268 25.39 -17.50 -4.67
CA PRO A 268 24.58 -17.26 -3.47
C PRO A 268 23.08 -17.51 -3.73
N ASP A 269 22.36 -17.93 -2.69
CA ASP A 269 20.91 -18.16 -2.72
C ASP A 269 20.14 -17.34 -1.66
N ASP A 270 20.86 -16.50 -0.93
CA ASP A 270 20.43 -15.71 0.22
C ASP A 270 20.59 -14.21 0.04
N VAL A 271 20.79 -13.74 -1.19
CA VAL A 271 20.92 -12.30 -1.48
C VAL A 271 19.66 -11.56 -1.10
N VAL A 272 19.77 -10.52 -0.26
CA VAL A 272 18.63 -9.67 0.12
C VAL A 272 18.84 -8.26 -0.39
N LEU A 273 17.92 -7.81 -1.24
CA LEU A 273 17.89 -6.46 -1.77
C LEU A 273 16.74 -5.68 -1.12
N ARG A 274 17.05 -4.52 -0.55
CA ARG A 274 16.08 -3.60 0.07
C ARG A 274 15.75 -2.50 -0.91
N ALA A 275 14.56 -2.56 -1.48
CA ALA A 275 14.16 -1.65 -2.54
C ALA A 275 13.47 -0.41 -1.98
N PHE A 276 13.79 0.73 -2.56
CA PHE A 276 13.26 2.03 -2.22
C PHE A 276 13.04 2.87 -3.48
N THR A 277 12.23 3.93 -3.34
CA THR A 277 12.09 4.97 -4.36
C THR A 277 12.80 6.22 -3.86
N GLU A 278 13.60 6.84 -4.71
CA GLU A 278 14.28 8.08 -4.36
C GLU A 278 13.29 9.21 -4.06
N PRO A 279 13.64 10.16 -3.19
CA PRO A 279 12.78 11.30 -2.98
C PRO A 279 12.76 12.16 -4.24
N LEU A 280 11.54 12.48 -4.70
CA LEU A 280 11.38 13.46 -5.79
C LEU A 280 11.61 14.85 -5.20
N THR A 281 12.80 15.39 -5.44
CA THR A 281 13.21 16.72 -4.96
C THR A 281 12.93 17.83 -5.96
N ASP A 282 12.53 17.46 -7.18
CA ASP A 282 12.20 18.42 -8.23
C ASP A 282 10.96 19.21 -7.83
N ARG A 283 11.14 20.54 -7.78
CA ARG A 283 10.11 21.47 -7.38
C ARG A 283 9.49 22.14 -8.59
N TYR A 284 8.19 21.97 -8.74
CA TYR A 284 7.37 22.69 -9.70
C TYR A 284 6.00 23.01 -9.12
N PHE A 285 5.36 24.03 -9.65
CA PHE A 285 4.03 24.41 -9.25
C PHE A 285 3.00 23.40 -9.79
N LEU A 286 2.15 22.88 -8.91
CA LEU A 286 1.11 21.91 -9.29
C LEU A 286 -0.20 22.59 -9.58
N LYS A 287 -0.68 23.43 -8.64
CA LYS A 287 -1.97 24.10 -8.73
C LYS A 287 -2.14 25.17 -7.63
N ALA A 288 -3.10 26.06 -7.87
CA ALA A 288 -3.71 26.90 -6.84
C ALA A 288 -5.17 26.54 -6.67
N GLU A 289 -5.67 26.53 -5.43
CA GLU A 289 -7.07 26.26 -5.12
C GLU A 289 -7.61 27.25 -4.09
N ARG A 290 -8.80 27.79 -4.33
CA ARG A 290 -9.57 28.61 -3.38
C ARG A 290 -10.88 27.90 -3.06
N LYS A 291 -10.80 26.87 -2.18
CA LYS A 291 -11.96 26.06 -1.77
C LYS A 291 -12.91 26.87 -0.89
N MET A 292 -12.36 27.64 0.01
CA MET A 292 -13.08 28.57 0.89
C MET A 292 -12.87 30.01 0.44
N PRO A 293 -13.84 30.88 0.64
CA PRO A 293 -13.72 32.28 0.19
C PRO A 293 -12.62 33.05 0.90
N ASN A 294 -12.27 32.67 2.12
CA ASN A 294 -11.37 33.38 3.02
C ASN A 294 -9.90 32.89 2.94
N CYS A 295 -9.60 31.85 2.15
CA CYS A 295 -8.22 31.40 1.94
C CYS A 295 -8.04 30.77 0.56
N PHE A 296 -6.80 30.75 0.09
CA PHE A 296 -6.38 29.93 -1.05
C PHE A 296 -5.10 29.20 -0.70
N SER A 297 -4.86 28.07 -1.36
CA SER A 297 -3.67 27.27 -1.16
C SER A 297 -2.91 27.07 -2.47
N LEU A 298 -1.58 27.14 -2.37
CA LEU A 298 -0.64 26.84 -3.44
C LEU A 298 -0.03 25.47 -3.14
N TYR A 299 0.06 24.60 -4.15
CA TYR A 299 0.62 23.26 -4.04
C TYR A 299 1.82 23.10 -4.96
N PHE A 300 2.90 22.59 -4.43
CA PHE A 300 4.14 22.30 -5.12
C PHE A 300 4.46 20.81 -5.02
N SER A 301 5.23 20.29 -5.96
CA SER A 301 5.70 18.88 -5.92
C SER A 301 6.67 18.63 -4.78
N TYR A 302 7.46 19.63 -4.39
CA TYR A 302 8.42 19.58 -3.29
C TYR A 302 8.48 20.91 -2.54
N GLY A 303 8.84 20.86 -1.27
CA GLY A 303 8.91 22.03 -0.39
C GLY A 303 10.13 22.91 -0.64
N ASP A 304 10.07 24.14 -0.16
CA ASP A 304 11.19 25.09 -0.18
C ASP A 304 11.24 25.88 1.12
N SER A 305 12.44 26.22 1.55
CA SER A 305 12.63 27.11 2.71
C SER A 305 12.14 28.54 2.44
N ILE A 306 12.19 28.98 1.17
CA ILE A 306 11.76 30.30 0.73
C ILE A 306 10.31 30.22 0.27
N LEU A 307 9.45 31.05 0.88
CA LEU A 307 8.05 31.15 0.51
C LEU A 307 7.91 31.87 -0.84
N PRO A 308 6.87 31.50 -1.64
CA PRO A 308 6.53 32.24 -2.85
C PRO A 308 6.19 33.71 -2.56
N GLU A 309 6.65 34.60 -3.41
CA GLU A 309 6.31 36.01 -3.37
C GLU A 309 5.06 36.29 -4.22
N ILE A 310 4.12 37.02 -3.66
CA ILE A 310 2.87 37.37 -4.31
C ILE A 310 2.83 38.89 -4.52
N LYS A 311 2.69 39.30 -5.80
CA LYS A 311 2.39 40.68 -6.17
C LYS A 311 0.95 40.75 -6.67
N GLY A 312 0.07 41.38 -5.90
CA GLY A 312 -1.32 41.57 -6.29
C GLY A 312 -1.46 42.50 -7.50
N LEU A 313 -2.36 42.16 -8.43
CA LEU A 313 -2.69 42.97 -9.60
C LEU A 313 -4.01 43.71 -9.43
N ASN A 314 -4.93 43.14 -8.66
CA ASN A 314 -6.24 43.72 -8.36
C ASN A 314 -6.49 43.89 -6.84
N PHE A 315 -5.44 43.74 -6.04
CA PHE A 315 -5.44 43.97 -4.60
C PHE A 315 -4.03 44.34 -4.12
N ASP A 316 -3.94 44.92 -2.92
CA ASP A 316 -2.65 45.10 -2.25
C ASP A 316 -2.26 43.84 -1.50
N ALA A 317 -1.13 43.27 -1.85
CA ALA A 317 -0.61 42.02 -1.23
C ALA A 317 0.13 42.31 0.10
N GLU A 318 0.58 43.55 0.35
CA GLU A 318 1.26 43.94 1.58
C GLU A 318 0.32 43.76 2.78
N LYS A 319 0.66 42.88 3.71
CA LYS A 319 -0.15 42.57 4.89
C LYS A 319 -1.54 41.92 4.61
N ALA A 320 -1.79 41.49 3.36
CA ALA A 320 -3.09 40.91 3.00
C ALA A 320 -3.29 39.51 3.58
N PHE A 321 -2.23 38.82 3.99
CA PHE A 321 -2.27 37.40 4.30
C PHE A 321 -1.75 37.05 5.69
N ILE A 322 -2.34 35.98 6.26
CA ILE A 322 -1.67 35.12 7.23
C ILE A 322 -1.28 33.84 6.48
N ILE A 323 -0.02 33.43 6.60
CA ILE A 323 0.53 32.33 5.83
C ILE A 323 0.71 31.12 6.75
N GLU A 324 0.15 30.00 6.35
CA GLU A 324 0.34 28.70 6.96
C GLU A 324 0.97 27.75 5.94
N SER A 325 1.95 26.98 6.35
CA SER A 325 2.57 25.96 5.48
C SER A 325 2.47 24.58 6.12
N SER A 326 2.46 23.54 5.27
CA SER A 326 2.70 22.18 5.71
C SER A 326 4.10 22.05 6.36
N GLU A 327 4.32 20.98 7.12
CA GLU A 327 5.64 20.67 7.69
C GLU A 327 6.73 20.59 6.61
N LYS A 328 6.39 19.98 5.45
CA LYS A 328 7.27 19.87 4.29
C LYS A 328 7.37 21.14 3.44
N LYS A 329 6.54 22.17 3.71
CA LYS A 329 6.44 23.41 2.93
C LYS A 329 6.13 23.21 1.43
N ASP A 330 5.48 22.12 1.09
CA ASP A 330 4.98 21.80 -0.26
C ASP A 330 3.54 22.27 -0.49
N SER A 331 2.81 22.58 0.57
CA SER A 331 1.47 23.15 0.56
C SER A 331 1.45 24.40 1.43
N ILE A 332 1.06 25.53 0.84
CA ILE A 332 1.08 26.85 1.49
C ILE A 332 -0.31 27.45 1.38
N THR A 333 -0.91 27.76 2.51
CA THR A 333 -2.25 28.39 2.60
C THR A 333 -2.13 29.84 3.00
N TYR A 334 -2.76 30.72 2.23
CA TYR A 334 -2.83 32.15 2.42
C TYR A 334 -4.23 32.52 2.89
N TRP A 335 -4.36 32.92 4.16
CA TRP A 335 -5.59 33.40 4.74
C TRP A 335 -5.75 34.90 4.48
N LEU A 336 -6.86 35.30 3.88
CA LEU A 336 -7.17 36.69 3.55
C LEU A 336 -7.57 37.43 4.81
N ARG A 337 -6.85 38.48 5.17
CA ARG A 337 -7.14 39.31 6.36
C ARG A 337 -8.30 40.26 6.13
N ASP A 338 -8.43 40.76 4.91
CA ASP A 338 -9.44 41.76 4.55
C ASP A 338 -10.72 41.08 4.02
N THR A 339 -11.84 41.41 4.62
CA THR A 339 -13.17 40.95 4.19
C THR A 339 -13.54 41.41 2.78
N ALA A 340 -12.97 42.53 2.29
CA ALA A 340 -13.14 42.96 0.91
C ALA A 340 -12.53 41.93 -0.06
N LEU A 341 -11.36 41.44 0.24
CA LEU A 341 -10.70 40.39 -0.54
C LEU A 341 -11.45 39.04 -0.46
N VAL A 342 -12.01 38.71 0.70
CA VAL A 342 -12.86 37.53 0.89
C VAL A 342 -14.08 37.57 -0.04
N ASN A 343 -14.61 38.77 -0.31
CA ASN A 343 -15.78 38.97 -1.15
C ASN A 343 -15.47 39.12 -2.64
N GLN A 344 -14.19 39.21 -3.00
CA GLN A 344 -13.75 39.29 -4.38
C GLN A 344 -13.67 37.86 -4.96
N ASP A 345 -14.40 37.59 -6.04
CA ASP A 345 -14.49 36.23 -6.62
C ASP A 345 -13.21 35.75 -7.29
N THR A 346 -12.44 36.67 -7.88
CA THR A 346 -11.19 36.39 -8.57
C THR A 346 -10.05 37.23 -8.01
N LEU A 347 -9.02 36.61 -7.54
CA LEU A 347 -7.75 37.25 -7.17
C LEU A 347 -6.79 37.11 -8.33
N ARG A 348 -6.21 38.25 -8.77
CA ARG A 348 -5.21 38.31 -9.84
C ARG A 348 -3.88 38.73 -9.27
N MET A 349 -2.82 37.98 -9.59
CA MET A 349 -1.48 38.19 -9.02
C MET A 349 -0.38 37.71 -9.94
N ASP A 350 0.80 38.29 -9.78
CA ASP A 350 2.04 37.66 -10.23
C ASP A 350 2.57 36.81 -9.07
N LEU A 351 2.94 35.57 -9.36
CA LEU A 351 3.47 34.62 -8.39
C LEU A 351 4.91 34.28 -8.73
N THR A 352 5.84 34.67 -7.87
CA THR A 352 7.27 34.37 -8.03
C THR A 352 7.68 33.27 -7.03
N TYR A 353 8.25 32.20 -7.52
CA TYR A 353 8.70 31.06 -6.72
C TYR A 353 9.92 30.40 -7.35
N ARG A 354 10.62 29.56 -6.58
CA ARG A 354 11.70 28.76 -7.14
C ARG A 354 11.14 27.44 -7.71
N MET A 355 11.62 27.06 -8.90
CA MET A 355 11.32 25.77 -9.51
C MET A 355 12.61 25.11 -10.02
N THR A 356 12.58 23.78 -10.15
CA THR A 356 13.71 23.02 -10.68
C THR A 356 13.68 23.07 -12.20
N ASP A 357 14.81 23.43 -12.80
CA ASP A 357 14.98 23.41 -14.26
C ASP A 357 15.33 22.00 -14.79
N SER A 358 15.55 21.89 -16.10
CA SER A 358 15.90 20.62 -16.75
C SER A 358 17.28 20.07 -16.33
N THR A 359 18.08 20.83 -15.60
CA THR A 359 19.40 20.43 -15.09
C THR A 359 19.37 20.07 -13.60
N GLY A 360 18.18 20.13 -12.96
CA GLY A 360 18.02 19.85 -11.53
C GLY A 360 18.33 21.03 -10.60
N VAL A 361 18.56 22.24 -11.17
CA VAL A 361 18.90 23.43 -10.39
C VAL A 361 17.65 24.25 -10.09
N LEU A 362 17.52 24.74 -8.83
CA LEU A 362 16.44 25.66 -8.45
C LEU A 362 16.67 27.04 -9.00
N ILE A 363 15.80 27.48 -9.90
CA ILE A 363 15.77 28.82 -10.51
C ILE A 363 14.50 29.56 -10.11
N CYS A 364 14.57 30.91 -10.07
CA CYS A 364 13.38 31.73 -9.87
C CYS A 364 12.52 31.75 -11.13
N HIS A 365 11.23 31.54 -10.95
CA HIS A 365 10.21 31.61 -11.99
C HIS A 365 9.05 32.50 -11.55
N THR A 366 8.45 33.23 -12.50
CA THR A 366 7.30 34.08 -12.23
C THR A 366 6.17 33.75 -13.18
N ASP A 367 5.06 33.30 -12.62
CA ASP A 367 3.78 33.19 -13.33
C ASP A 367 3.07 34.53 -13.28
N THR A 368 2.90 35.16 -14.44
CA THR A 368 2.28 36.48 -14.58
C THR A 368 0.78 36.36 -14.74
N ALA A 369 0.05 37.29 -14.11
CA ALA A 369 -1.41 37.42 -14.20
C ALA A 369 -2.18 36.11 -13.86
N MET A 370 -1.68 35.35 -12.88
CA MET A 370 -2.38 34.18 -12.37
C MET A 370 -3.74 34.59 -11.78
N GLU A 371 -4.79 33.87 -12.12
CA GLU A 371 -6.14 34.04 -11.61
C GLU A 371 -6.55 32.90 -10.68
N ILE A 372 -6.92 33.24 -9.44
CA ILE A 372 -7.42 32.29 -8.48
C ILE A 372 -8.89 32.58 -8.22
N LEU A 373 -9.76 31.69 -8.71
CA LEU A 373 -11.22 31.81 -8.61
C LEU A 373 -11.73 31.14 -7.34
N SER A 374 -12.67 31.82 -6.66
CA SER A 374 -13.39 31.23 -5.54
C SER A 374 -14.35 30.13 -6.03
N LYS A 375 -14.31 28.94 -5.41
CA LYS A 375 -15.32 27.88 -5.65
C LYS A 375 -16.71 28.28 -5.10
N GLU A 376 -16.76 29.27 -4.23
CA GLU A 376 -17.99 29.86 -3.68
C GLU A 376 -18.09 31.36 -4.01
N PRO A 377 -18.60 31.72 -5.21
CA PRO A 377 -18.75 33.12 -5.62
C PRO A 377 -19.60 33.94 -4.63
N TYR A 378 -19.27 35.21 -4.51
CA TYR A 378 -19.95 36.12 -3.60
C TYR A 378 -21.49 36.15 -3.77
N ALA A 379 -21.97 36.20 -5.03
CA ALA A 379 -23.40 36.18 -5.32
C ALA A 379 -24.08 34.90 -4.81
N LYS A 380 -23.41 33.73 -4.92
CA LYS A 380 -23.95 32.47 -4.40
C LYS A 380 -24.01 32.46 -2.88
N ARG A 381 -22.97 32.99 -2.22
CA ARG A 381 -22.91 33.09 -0.75
C ARG A 381 -23.98 34.06 -0.22
N MET A 382 -24.15 35.20 -0.87
CA MET A 382 -25.17 36.17 -0.49
C MET A 382 -26.58 35.59 -0.62
N LYS A 383 -26.91 34.93 -1.72
CA LYS A 383 -28.17 34.23 -1.92
C LYS A 383 -28.45 33.17 -0.85
N ALA A 384 -27.40 32.40 -0.49
CA ALA A 384 -27.52 31.41 0.59
C ALA A 384 -27.80 32.11 1.95
N LYS A 385 -27.10 33.20 2.25
CA LYS A 385 -27.28 33.97 3.47
C LYS A 385 -28.67 34.62 3.53
N GLU A 386 -29.16 35.21 2.44
CA GLU A 386 -30.53 35.73 2.34
C GLU A 386 -31.59 34.66 2.60
N LYS A 387 -31.41 33.49 2.06
CA LYS A 387 -32.30 32.35 2.31
C LYS A 387 -32.26 31.91 3.77
N GLU A 388 -31.09 31.83 4.39
CA GLU A 388 -30.93 31.53 5.81
C GLU A 388 -31.64 32.56 6.70
N ILE A 389 -31.47 33.86 6.42
CA ILE A 389 -32.14 34.94 7.12
C ILE A 389 -33.65 34.85 6.96
N ALA A 390 -34.14 34.56 5.75
CA ALA A 390 -35.58 34.44 5.48
C ALA A 390 -36.20 33.24 6.22
N GLU A 391 -35.49 32.11 6.26
CA GLU A 391 -35.93 30.92 7.00
C GLU A 391 -35.94 31.19 8.51
N TRP A 392 -34.89 31.82 9.03
CA TRP A 392 -34.80 32.24 10.42
C TRP A 392 -35.95 33.20 10.80
N SER A 393 -36.19 34.27 9.99
CA SER A 393 -37.26 35.23 10.21
C SER A 393 -38.63 34.56 10.27
N LYS A 394 -38.92 33.64 9.32
CA LYS A 394 -40.18 32.86 9.34
C LYS A 394 -40.31 32.00 10.61
N LYS A 395 -39.22 31.47 11.13
CA LYS A 395 -39.20 30.72 12.38
C LYS A 395 -39.52 31.59 13.57
N GLN A 396 -38.90 32.79 13.65
CA GLN A 396 -39.15 33.77 14.72
C GLN A 396 -40.58 34.28 14.72
N GLU A 397 -41.13 34.60 13.55
CA GLU A 397 -42.54 34.99 13.42
C GLU A 397 -43.52 33.90 13.91
N LYS A 398 -43.21 32.62 13.61
CA LYS A 398 -44.02 31.49 14.12
C LYS A 398 -43.97 31.40 15.64
N LEU A 399 -42.79 31.61 16.25
CA LEU A 399 -42.62 31.62 17.72
C LEU A 399 -43.42 32.79 18.35
N LYS A 400 -43.28 33.98 17.76
CA LYS A 400 -44.03 35.18 18.19
C LYS A 400 -45.55 34.97 18.15
N LYS A 401 -46.07 34.40 17.06
CA LYS A 401 -47.51 34.08 16.92
C LYS A 401 -47.98 33.02 17.92
N LYS A 402 -47.10 32.17 18.41
CA LYS A 402 -47.40 31.14 19.43
C LYS A 402 -47.20 31.64 20.86
N GLY A 403 -46.83 32.92 21.06
CA GLY A 403 -46.54 33.49 22.39
C GLY A 403 -45.27 32.90 23.04
N MET A 404 -44.40 32.28 22.25
CA MET A 404 -43.14 31.72 22.72
C MET A 404 -41.99 32.74 22.63
N PRO A 405 -40.94 32.64 23.43
CA PRO A 405 -39.77 33.49 23.32
C PRO A 405 -39.23 33.50 21.90
N TYR A 406 -38.93 34.67 21.36
CA TYR A 406 -38.37 34.86 20.02
C TYR A 406 -37.24 35.89 20.04
N ASP A 407 -36.28 35.74 19.12
CA ASP A 407 -35.16 36.65 18.96
C ASP A 407 -35.49 37.71 17.89
N SER A 408 -35.10 38.96 18.13
CA SER A 408 -35.28 40.08 17.18
C SER A 408 -34.12 40.19 16.19
N VAL A 409 -32.96 39.67 16.52
CA VAL A 409 -31.72 39.70 15.71
C VAL A 409 -31.17 38.29 15.58
N MET A 410 -30.78 37.95 14.37
CA MET A 410 -30.13 36.67 14.11
C MET A 410 -28.72 36.64 14.75
N ALA A 411 -28.46 35.65 15.60
CA ALA A 411 -27.17 35.52 16.24
C ALA A 411 -26.09 35.19 15.19
N ILE A 412 -24.93 35.82 15.33
CA ILE A 412 -23.74 35.50 14.53
C ILE A 412 -23.29 34.09 14.91
N LYS A 413 -22.92 33.25 13.91
CA LYS A 413 -22.34 31.93 14.18
C LYS A 413 -21.05 32.12 14.97
N PRO A 414 -20.91 31.49 16.14
CA PRO A 414 -19.70 31.59 16.92
C PRO A 414 -18.56 30.84 16.26
N LEU A 415 -17.34 31.14 16.68
CA LEU A 415 -16.18 30.33 16.35
C LEU A 415 -16.37 28.89 16.86
N GLU A 416 -16.27 27.91 15.97
CA GLU A 416 -16.30 26.51 16.37
C GLU A 416 -14.93 26.07 16.91
N VAL A 417 -14.95 25.51 18.11
CA VAL A 417 -13.78 25.00 18.81
C VAL A 417 -13.92 23.49 18.93
N LYS A 418 -13.03 22.75 18.33
CA LYS A 418 -12.99 21.28 18.44
C LYS A 418 -12.03 20.91 19.56
N VAL A 419 -12.57 20.34 20.64
CA VAL A 419 -11.77 19.89 21.79
C VAL A 419 -11.53 18.38 21.64
N GLY A 420 -10.27 17.99 21.48
CA GLY A 420 -9.82 16.63 21.27
C GLY A 420 -9.59 15.87 22.59
N VAL A 421 -10.65 15.76 23.40
CA VAL A 421 -10.66 14.88 24.57
C VAL A 421 -12.00 14.15 24.63
N ALA A 422 -11.95 12.85 24.89
CA ALA A 422 -13.13 12.03 25.15
C ALA A 422 -13.49 12.08 26.65
N SER A 423 -14.41 11.20 27.09
CA SER A 423 -14.74 11.05 28.52
C SER A 423 -13.56 10.51 29.36
N GLU A 424 -12.60 9.85 28.70
CA GLU A 424 -11.37 9.34 29.31
C GLU A 424 -10.16 9.86 28.56
N LEU A 425 -9.11 10.21 29.31
CA LEU A 425 -7.82 10.67 28.79
C LEU A 425 -6.72 9.69 29.24
N ASP A 426 -5.91 9.22 28.30
CA ASP A 426 -4.72 8.43 28.65
C ASP A 426 -3.70 9.32 29.38
N PRO A 427 -2.97 8.81 30.41
CA PRO A 427 -2.09 9.65 31.23
C PRO A 427 -0.93 10.32 30.48
N ASP A 428 -0.53 9.77 29.31
CA ASP A 428 0.51 10.31 28.44
C ASP A 428 -0.01 11.20 27.31
N LYS A 429 -1.30 11.48 27.30
CA LYS A 429 -1.95 12.35 26.32
C LYS A 429 -2.33 13.69 26.90
N ASN A 430 -2.51 14.67 26.04
CA ASN A 430 -2.94 15.99 26.40
C ASN A 430 -4.24 16.36 25.69
N VAL A 431 -4.94 17.39 26.19
CA VAL A 431 -6.15 17.90 25.55
C VAL A 431 -5.74 18.77 24.38
N THR A 432 -6.27 18.47 23.19
CA THR A 432 -5.99 19.23 21.98
C THR A 432 -7.16 20.12 21.60
N PHE A 433 -6.86 21.24 20.95
CA PHE A 433 -7.83 22.15 20.39
C PHE A 433 -7.52 22.33 18.90
N SER A 434 -8.54 22.31 18.07
CA SER A 434 -8.38 22.66 16.66
C SER A 434 -9.46 23.64 16.20
N PHE A 435 -9.06 24.53 15.29
CA PHE A 435 -9.86 25.62 14.78
C PHE A 435 -9.92 25.56 13.24
N ASP A 436 -11.06 25.98 12.68
CA ASP A 436 -11.21 26.02 11.23
C ASP A 436 -10.53 27.23 10.59
N THR A 437 -10.32 28.30 11.39
CA THR A 437 -9.64 29.54 11.00
C THR A 437 -8.52 29.91 11.96
N PRO A 438 -7.48 30.66 11.53
CA PRO A 438 -6.43 31.12 12.41
C PRO A 438 -6.98 32.02 13.55
N LEU A 439 -6.39 31.87 14.73
CA LEU A 439 -6.74 32.71 15.87
C LEU A 439 -6.01 34.06 15.83
N ALA A 440 -6.74 35.13 16.11
CA ALA A 440 -6.20 36.44 16.46
C ALA A 440 -5.90 36.54 17.96
N LYS A 441 -6.70 35.86 18.80
CA LYS A 441 -6.57 35.89 20.26
C LYS A 441 -6.84 34.49 20.84
N ALA A 442 -5.99 34.10 21.77
CA ALA A 442 -6.20 32.98 22.69
C ALA A 442 -5.94 33.48 24.12
N ASP A 443 -7.01 33.72 24.87
CA ASP A 443 -6.95 34.26 26.23
C ASP A 443 -6.91 33.13 27.26
N THR A 444 -5.71 32.80 27.72
CA THR A 444 -5.50 31.75 28.74
C THR A 444 -6.06 32.15 30.12
N ALA A 445 -6.29 33.46 30.40
CA ALA A 445 -6.92 33.89 31.64
C ALA A 445 -8.39 33.47 31.72
N GLY A 446 -9.06 33.34 30.57
CA GLY A 446 -10.43 32.81 30.45
C GLY A 446 -10.51 31.29 30.41
N MET A 447 -9.40 30.58 30.62
CA MET A 447 -9.34 29.11 30.65
C MET A 447 -9.14 28.61 32.08
N HIS A 448 -9.93 27.64 32.48
CA HIS A 448 -9.91 27.11 33.84
C HIS A 448 -9.90 25.60 33.80
N LEU A 449 -8.92 25.01 34.45
CA LEU A 449 -8.82 23.56 34.65
C LEU A 449 -9.09 23.26 36.13
N TYR A 450 -9.99 22.34 36.39
CA TYR A 450 -10.29 21.90 37.74
C TYR A 450 -10.05 20.39 37.84
N ALA A 451 -9.45 19.96 38.95
CA ALA A 451 -9.30 18.56 39.35
C ALA A 451 -10.22 18.28 40.55
N LYS A 452 -10.86 17.12 40.55
CA LYS A 452 -11.77 16.72 41.64
C LYS A 452 -11.04 15.86 42.65
N HIS A 453 -11.02 16.28 43.89
CA HIS A 453 -10.58 15.52 45.05
C HIS A 453 -11.75 15.23 45.96
N ASP A 454 -12.06 13.99 46.20
CA ASP A 454 -13.30 13.55 46.87
C ASP A 454 -14.54 14.15 46.22
N THR A 455 -15.15 15.11 46.90
CA THR A 455 -16.38 15.82 46.43
C THR A 455 -16.12 17.25 46.00
N LEU A 456 -14.91 17.76 46.14
CA LEU A 456 -14.56 19.16 45.89
C LEU A 456 -13.71 19.32 44.64
N TRP A 457 -13.89 20.44 43.93
CA TRP A 457 -13.13 20.83 42.78
C TRP A 457 -12.06 21.85 43.16
N TYR A 458 -10.82 21.63 42.74
CA TYR A 458 -9.66 22.48 42.95
C TYR A 458 -9.09 22.91 41.61
N ARG A 459 -8.62 24.17 41.54
CA ARG A 459 -7.98 24.69 40.34
C ARG A 459 -6.64 23.93 40.12
N ALA A 460 -6.46 23.41 38.91
CA ALA A 460 -5.24 22.72 38.48
C ALA A 460 -4.43 23.64 37.55
N PRO A 461 -3.09 23.62 37.63
CA PRO A 461 -2.22 24.31 36.69
C PRO A 461 -2.27 23.64 35.31
N PHE A 462 -2.06 24.45 34.29
CA PHE A 462 -1.92 23.98 32.90
C PHE A 462 -1.05 24.95 32.09
N GLU A 463 -0.51 24.44 30.98
CA GLU A 463 0.15 25.19 29.93
C GLU A 463 -0.67 25.09 28.65
N PHE A 464 -0.72 26.15 27.84
CA PHE A 464 -1.43 26.16 26.59
C PHE A 464 -0.53 26.69 25.48
N ASP A 465 -0.19 25.80 24.52
CA ASP A 465 0.78 26.06 23.48
C ASP A 465 0.24 25.73 22.09
N SER A 466 0.75 26.44 21.07
CA SER A 466 0.53 26.06 19.68
C SER A 466 1.44 24.89 19.29
N ILE A 467 0.88 23.86 18.64
CA ILE A 467 1.62 22.69 18.16
C ILE A 467 1.63 22.58 16.63
N GLY A 468 0.91 23.45 15.95
CA GLY A 468 0.79 23.44 14.49
C GLY A 468 -0.15 24.51 13.98
N ASN A 469 -0.46 24.44 12.70
CA ASN A 469 -1.39 25.34 12.06
C ASN A 469 -2.79 25.15 12.66
N ARG A 470 -3.29 26.16 13.41
CA ARG A 470 -4.62 26.15 14.04
C ARG A 470 -4.83 24.98 15.03
N GLU A 471 -3.75 24.38 15.49
CA GLU A 471 -3.75 23.30 16.47
C GLU A 471 -3.01 23.75 17.74
N TYR A 472 -3.64 23.51 18.86
CA TYR A 472 -3.13 23.88 20.18
C TYR A 472 -3.26 22.69 21.12
N VAL A 473 -2.41 22.68 22.16
CA VAL A 473 -2.41 21.67 23.19
C VAL A 473 -2.48 22.30 24.57
N LEU A 474 -3.35 21.76 25.40
CA LEU A 474 -3.37 22.05 26.82
C LEU A 474 -2.68 20.91 27.57
N ARG A 475 -1.56 21.20 28.21
CA ARG A 475 -0.79 20.29 29.05
C ARG A 475 -1.12 20.55 30.50
N GLY A 476 -1.48 19.50 31.21
CA GLY A 476 -1.76 19.52 32.63
C GLY A 476 -0.98 18.44 33.36
N GLU A 477 -0.92 18.52 34.68
CA GLU A 477 -0.45 17.40 35.52
C GLU A 477 -1.58 16.36 35.62
N TRP A 478 -1.60 15.42 34.68
CA TRP A 478 -2.64 14.39 34.64
C TRP A 478 -2.39 13.31 35.68
N ARG A 479 -3.19 13.30 36.73
CA ARG A 479 -3.14 12.27 37.78
C ARG A 479 -4.14 11.16 37.47
N PRO A 480 -3.69 9.89 37.44
CA PRO A 480 -4.59 8.77 37.20
C PRO A 480 -5.77 8.72 38.18
N ASP A 481 -6.90 8.22 37.70
CA ASP A 481 -8.16 8.10 38.43
C ASP A 481 -8.85 9.41 38.83
N ILE A 482 -8.27 10.57 38.53
CA ILE A 482 -8.84 11.89 38.84
C ILE A 482 -9.77 12.35 37.71
N GLU A 483 -10.92 12.90 38.11
CA GLU A 483 -11.83 13.61 37.21
C GLU A 483 -11.37 15.06 37.07
N TYR A 484 -11.39 15.57 35.82
CA TYR A 484 -11.08 16.94 35.47
C TYR A 484 -12.27 17.61 34.80
N SER A 485 -12.42 18.91 35.00
CA SER A 485 -13.34 19.78 34.28
C SER A 485 -12.57 20.93 33.65
N LEU A 486 -12.58 20.97 32.33
CA LEU A 486 -12.07 22.10 31.56
C LEU A 486 -13.21 23.05 31.27
N GLU A 487 -13.08 24.29 31.70
CA GLU A 487 -14.04 25.35 31.47
C GLU A 487 -13.34 26.49 30.72
N VAL A 488 -13.94 26.98 29.66
CA VAL A 488 -13.44 28.08 28.83
C VAL A 488 -14.52 29.13 28.74
N ASP A 489 -14.20 30.37 29.09
CA ASP A 489 -15.11 31.47 29.07
C ASP A 489 -15.53 31.86 27.66
N SER A 490 -16.66 32.56 27.54
CA SER A 490 -17.10 33.17 26.28
C SER A 490 -16.02 34.10 25.76
N ALA A 491 -15.76 34.07 24.44
CA ALA A 491 -14.76 34.91 23.77
C ALA A 491 -13.31 34.75 24.26
N ALA A 492 -12.96 33.65 24.93
CA ALA A 492 -11.57 33.32 25.22
C ALA A 492 -10.76 33.08 23.94
N PHE A 493 -11.41 32.57 22.88
CA PHE A 493 -10.83 32.47 21.56
C PHE A 493 -11.54 33.39 20.59
N GLU A 494 -10.78 34.11 19.78
CA GLU A 494 -11.26 34.96 18.71
C GLU A 494 -10.43 34.69 17.44
N ASP A 495 -11.08 34.49 16.31
CA ASP A 495 -10.41 34.32 15.05
C ASP A 495 -10.02 35.65 14.40
N ILE A 496 -9.28 35.57 13.30
CA ILE A 496 -8.82 36.77 12.54
C ILE A 496 -9.96 37.57 11.90
N TYR A 497 -11.19 37.06 11.91
CA TYR A 497 -12.39 37.69 11.39
C TYR A 497 -13.29 38.26 12.48
N GLY A 498 -12.85 38.18 13.76
CA GLY A 498 -13.60 38.68 14.92
C GLY A 498 -14.74 37.76 15.38
N LEU A 499 -14.71 36.48 14.96
CA LEU A 499 -15.65 35.49 15.48
C LEU A 499 -15.17 34.97 16.83
N ALA A 500 -16.00 35.13 17.85
CA ALA A 500 -15.70 34.72 19.21
C ALA A 500 -16.26 33.31 19.54
N SER A 501 -15.54 32.58 20.39
CA SER A 501 -15.97 31.28 20.89
C SER A 501 -17.13 31.38 21.88
N LYS A 502 -17.96 30.31 21.91
CA LYS A 502 -18.91 30.09 23.00
C LYS A 502 -18.18 29.55 24.24
N PRO A 503 -18.82 29.67 25.43
CA PRO A 503 -18.27 28.98 26.61
C PRO A 503 -18.21 27.46 26.36
N ILE A 504 -17.13 26.84 26.81
CA ILE A 504 -16.93 25.42 26.72
C ILE A 504 -16.85 24.83 28.13
N LYS A 505 -17.51 23.71 28.33
CA LYS A 505 -17.36 22.91 29.55
C LYS A 505 -17.23 21.45 29.16
N GLN A 506 -16.05 20.90 29.41
CA GLN A 506 -15.70 19.51 29.05
C GLN A 506 -15.17 18.78 30.29
N GLY A 507 -15.91 17.76 30.73
CA GLY A 507 -15.48 16.87 31.78
C GLY A 507 -14.80 15.65 31.19
N PHE A 508 -13.76 15.16 31.83
CA PHE A 508 -13.09 13.90 31.48
C PHE A 508 -12.41 13.30 32.71
N LYS A 509 -12.13 11.99 32.66
CA LYS A 509 -11.39 11.30 33.71
C LYS A 509 -10.05 10.81 33.13
N VAL A 510 -8.97 10.95 33.88
CA VAL A 510 -7.71 10.31 33.51
C VAL A 510 -7.79 8.84 33.87
N SER A 511 -7.46 7.99 32.92
CA SER A 511 -7.56 6.53 33.07
C SER A 511 -6.62 6.03 34.18
N SER A 512 -7.06 4.97 34.85
CA SER A 512 -6.27 4.31 35.89
C SER A 512 -5.02 3.65 35.29
N LEU A 513 -3.90 3.69 36.02
CA LEU A 513 -2.69 2.95 35.66
C LEU A 513 -2.95 1.44 35.55
N ASP A 514 -3.93 0.96 36.30
CA ASP A 514 -4.34 -0.44 36.33
C ASP A 514 -4.88 -0.94 34.97
N THR A 515 -5.22 -0.04 34.06
CA THR A 515 -5.71 -0.39 32.70
C THR A 515 -4.59 -0.65 31.71
N TYR A 516 -3.36 -0.35 32.06
CA TYR A 516 -2.22 -0.40 31.13
C TYR A 516 -1.21 -1.51 31.54
N GLY A 517 -0.42 -1.91 30.57
CA GLY A 517 0.82 -2.66 30.76
C GLY A 517 2.04 -1.85 30.36
N THR A 518 3.21 -2.37 30.65
CA THR A 518 4.52 -1.87 30.22
C THR A 518 5.23 -2.91 29.36
N LEU A 519 6.05 -2.44 28.42
CA LEU A 519 6.96 -3.28 27.65
C LEU A 519 8.35 -2.66 27.62
N LEU A 520 9.32 -3.44 28.05
CA LEU A 520 10.74 -3.09 28.01
C LEU A 520 11.42 -3.98 26.96
N VAL A 521 12.06 -3.37 25.97
CA VAL A 521 12.73 -4.07 24.89
C VAL A 521 14.23 -3.83 24.97
N ASN A 522 14.98 -4.89 25.22
CA ASN A 522 16.44 -4.88 25.22
C ASN A 522 16.97 -5.30 23.85
N ILE A 523 17.58 -4.37 23.12
CA ILE A 523 18.20 -4.63 21.82
C ILE A 523 19.63 -5.10 22.08
N THR A 524 19.91 -6.35 21.74
CA THR A 524 21.19 -7.01 22.08
C THR A 524 22.24 -6.87 20.98
N ASP A 525 21.86 -6.56 19.74
CA ASP A 525 22.79 -6.34 18.65
C ASP A 525 23.49 -4.98 18.76
N ASN A 526 24.74 -4.96 18.32
CA ASN A 526 25.50 -3.73 18.26
C ASN A 526 25.22 -2.97 16.95
N PHE A 527 24.63 -1.79 17.07
CA PHE A 527 24.41 -0.82 15.99
C PHE A 527 25.37 0.39 16.10
N GLY A 528 26.42 0.28 16.91
CA GLY A 528 27.31 1.40 17.21
C GLY A 528 26.59 2.48 18.03
N ASN A 529 26.85 3.75 17.69
CA ASN A 529 26.20 4.91 18.33
C ASN A 529 25.00 5.42 17.51
N LEU A 530 24.47 4.61 16.59
CA LEU A 530 23.34 5.04 15.77
C LEU A 530 22.05 5.09 16.61
N PRO A 531 21.24 6.13 16.48
CA PRO A 531 19.95 6.21 17.12
C PRO A 531 19.03 5.08 16.62
N LEU A 532 18.31 4.48 17.54
CA LEU A 532 17.37 3.40 17.25
C LEU A 532 15.96 3.84 17.60
N LEU A 533 15.06 3.76 16.64
CA LEU A 533 13.65 4.04 16.81
C LEU A 533 12.87 2.72 16.83
N VAL A 534 12.27 2.39 17.97
CA VAL A 534 11.43 1.20 18.12
C VAL A 534 9.96 1.60 18.03
N GLN A 535 9.21 0.88 17.22
CA GLN A 535 7.81 1.17 16.99
C GLN A 535 6.95 -0.06 17.27
N LEU A 536 5.86 0.14 18.00
CA LEU A 536 4.79 -0.83 18.14
C LEU A 536 3.74 -0.59 17.06
N LEU A 537 3.28 -1.68 16.47
CA LEU A 537 2.39 -1.69 15.33
C LEU A 537 1.10 -2.46 15.65
N ASN A 538 -0.01 -2.06 15.04
CA ASN A 538 -1.26 -2.80 15.08
C ASN A 538 -1.30 -3.91 14.02
N ALA A 539 -2.43 -4.64 13.93
CA ALA A 539 -2.65 -5.71 12.95
C ALA A 539 -2.70 -5.21 11.48
N GLN A 540 -2.78 -3.91 11.25
CA GLN A 540 -2.74 -3.27 9.93
C GLN A 540 -1.36 -2.71 9.57
N ASP A 541 -0.32 -3.05 10.35
CA ASP A 541 1.05 -2.53 10.18
C ASP A 541 1.13 -1.00 10.34
N GLN A 542 0.25 -0.41 11.16
CA GLN A 542 0.24 1.01 11.46
C GLN A 542 0.89 1.27 12.83
N VAL A 543 1.66 2.34 12.91
CA VAL A 543 2.35 2.72 14.15
C VAL A 543 1.35 3.16 15.20
N VAL A 544 1.37 2.49 16.35
CA VAL A 544 0.59 2.83 17.54
C VAL A 544 1.40 3.68 18.50
N LYS A 545 2.66 3.31 18.72
CA LYS A 545 3.58 4.03 19.60
C LYS A 545 5.02 3.92 19.09
N SER A 546 5.78 5.00 19.24
CA SER A 546 7.19 5.10 18.82
C SER A 546 8.03 5.57 20.00
N VAL A 547 9.16 4.92 20.23
CA VAL A 547 10.09 5.26 21.31
C VAL A 547 11.52 5.17 20.80
N LYS A 548 12.35 6.15 21.13
CA LYS A 548 13.81 6.09 20.89
C LYS A 548 14.44 5.21 21.96
N ALA A 549 15.25 4.25 21.55
CA ALA A 549 15.99 3.43 22.49
C ALA A 549 17.14 4.24 23.12
N VAL A 550 17.29 4.15 24.43
CA VAL A 550 18.38 4.75 25.20
C VAL A 550 19.27 3.62 25.71
N ASN A 551 20.55 3.66 25.36
CA ASN A 551 21.49 2.59 25.70
C ASN A 551 21.04 1.18 25.31
N GLY A 552 20.40 1.07 24.15
CA GLY A 552 19.88 -0.20 23.64
C GLY A 552 18.56 -0.67 24.27
N VAL A 553 17.92 0.15 25.11
CA VAL A 553 16.66 -0.17 25.79
C VAL A 553 15.55 0.76 25.28
N ALA A 554 14.44 0.20 24.80
CA ALA A 554 13.23 0.94 24.49
C ALA A 554 12.14 0.63 25.52
N GLU A 555 11.59 1.68 26.13
CA GLU A 555 10.61 1.56 27.22
C GLU A 555 9.25 2.09 26.74
N PHE A 556 8.25 1.23 26.73
CA PHE A 556 6.89 1.57 26.38
C PHE A 556 5.99 1.53 27.61
N TYR A 557 5.53 2.68 28.01
CA TYR A 557 4.57 2.85 29.11
C TYR A 557 3.15 3.07 28.60
N TYR A 558 2.18 2.84 29.44
CA TYR A 558 0.75 3.05 29.14
C TYR A 558 0.25 2.31 27.90
N LEU A 559 0.66 1.07 27.74
CA LEU A 559 0.18 0.20 26.67
C LEU A 559 -1.20 -0.36 27.01
N LYS A 560 -2.15 -0.20 26.10
CA LYS A 560 -3.46 -0.83 26.24
C LYS A 560 -3.33 -2.36 26.11
N PRO A 561 -4.21 -3.15 26.76
CA PRO A 561 -4.19 -4.61 26.68
C PRO A 561 -4.65 -5.06 25.28
N GLU A 562 -3.71 -5.06 24.36
CA GLU A 562 -3.89 -5.41 22.94
C GLU A 562 -2.73 -6.26 22.43
N LYS A 563 -2.85 -6.70 21.20
CA LYS A 563 -1.81 -7.43 20.48
C LYS A 563 -1.01 -6.46 19.63
N TYR A 564 0.30 -6.49 19.77
CA TYR A 564 1.23 -5.61 19.08
C TYR A 564 2.22 -6.41 18.25
N TYR A 565 2.62 -5.82 17.15
CA TYR A 565 3.82 -6.17 16.41
C TYR A 565 4.87 -5.10 16.66
N MET A 566 6.12 -5.40 16.36
CA MET A 566 7.21 -4.48 16.65
C MET A 566 8.18 -4.40 15.48
N ARG A 567 8.65 -3.18 15.18
CA ARG A 567 9.75 -2.94 14.26
C ARG A 567 10.77 -1.96 14.85
N LEU A 568 11.99 -2.09 14.38
CA LEU A 568 13.10 -1.21 14.70
C LEU A 568 13.56 -0.52 13.42
N ILE A 569 13.82 0.78 13.50
CA ILE A 569 14.41 1.60 12.45
C ILE A 569 15.74 2.13 12.96
N VAL A 570 16.79 2.03 12.16
CA VAL A 570 18.09 2.65 12.43
C VAL A 570 18.03 4.08 11.88
N ASP A 571 17.60 5.02 12.72
CA ASP A 571 17.35 6.43 12.41
C ASP A 571 18.68 7.21 12.40
N ARG A 572 19.41 7.17 11.27
CA ARG A 572 20.79 7.69 11.16
C ARG A 572 20.89 9.17 11.42
N ASN A 573 19.92 9.95 11.03
CA ASN A 573 19.89 11.41 11.18
C ASN A 573 19.13 11.87 12.44
N ASN A 574 18.57 10.93 13.21
CA ASN A 574 17.85 11.17 14.48
C ASN A 574 16.61 12.07 14.33
N ASN A 575 15.93 11.99 13.19
CA ASN A 575 14.73 12.80 12.94
C ASN A 575 13.42 12.15 13.42
N GLY A 576 13.47 10.89 13.89
CA GLY A 576 12.32 10.13 14.40
C GLY A 576 11.41 9.57 13.31
N LYS A 577 11.88 9.50 12.07
CA LYS A 577 11.19 8.98 10.90
C LYS A 577 12.13 8.07 10.11
N TRP A 578 11.59 7.24 9.26
CA TRP A 578 12.37 6.47 8.31
C TRP A 578 12.68 7.32 7.07
N ASP A 579 13.92 7.27 6.59
CA ASP A 579 14.38 7.97 5.40
C ASP A 579 14.81 7.01 4.29
N THR A 580 14.41 7.35 3.08
CA THR A 580 14.78 6.61 1.87
C THR A 580 16.22 6.86 1.44
N GLY A 581 16.71 6.06 0.49
CA GLY A 581 18.04 6.20 -0.08
C GLY A 581 18.09 7.12 -1.31
N CYS A 582 19.31 7.32 -1.81
CA CYS A 582 19.62 8.03 -3.05
C CYS A 582 20.79 7.33 -3.75
N TYR A 583 20.61 6.93 -5.00
CA TYR A 583 21.65 6.21 -5.75
C TYR A 583 22.83 7.10 -6.09
N ASP A 584 22.57 8.35 -6.49
CA ASP A 584 23.60 9.30 -6.87
C ASP A 584 24.52 9.70 -5.71
N ASP A 585 23.98 9.71 -4.50
CA ASP A 585 24.75 10.01 -3.29
C ASP A 585 25.31 8.74 -2.63
N ASP A 586 25.16 7.58 -3.28
CA ASP A 586 25.54 6.28 -2.73
C ASP A 586 24.92 6.00 -1.34
N LEU A 587 23.73 6.50 -1.14
CA LEU A 587 23.02 6.42 0.14
C LEU A 587 21.97 5.32 0.11
N GLN A 588 22.17 4.31 0.95
CA GLN A 588 21.15 3.29 1.19
C GLN A 588 20.02 3.82 2.06
N ALA A 589 18.79 3.34 1.84
CA ALA A 589 17.69 3.60 2.75
C ALA A 589 18.01 3.14 4.17
N GLU A 590 17.38 3.75 5.17
CA GLU A 590 17.54 3.37 6.56
C GLU A 590 17.10 1.93 6.81
N GLU A 591 17.85 1.25 7.68
CA GLU A 591 17.60 -0.15 7.97
C GLU A 591 16.38 -0.35 8.84
N VAL A 592 15.55 -1.32 8.44
CA VAL A 592 14.37 -1.72 9.18
C VAL A 592 14.47 -3.20 9.54
N TYR A 593 14.06 -3.52 10.75
CA TYR A 593 13.97 -4.88 11.26
C TYR A 593 12.62 -5.11 11.91
N TYR A 594 12.07 -6.32 11.78
CA TYR A 594 10.82 -6.71 12.44
C TYR A 594 11.08 -7.78 13.49
N TYR A 595 10.37 -7.65 14.61
CA TYR A 595 10.30 -8.72 15.60
C TYR A 595 9.36 -9.80 15.09
N PRO A 596 9.80 -11.07 14.98
CA PRO A 596 9.03 -12.09 14.27
C PRO A 596 7.79 -12.58 15.04
N GLU A 597 7.74 -12.33 16.34
CA GLU A 597 6.67 -12.84 17.21
C GLU A 597 5.63 -11.77 17.52
N LEU A 598 4.44 -12.24 17.89
CA LEU A 598 3.34 -11.39 18.34
C LEU A 598 3.49 -11.11 19.82
N LEU A 599 3.43 -9.84 20.19
CA LEU A 599 3.44 -9.39 21.59
C LEU A 599 2.01 -9.22 22.09
N GLU A 600 1.65 -9.91 23.16
CA GLU A 600 0.35 -9.75 23.83
C GLU A 600 0.53 -8.98 25.14
N CYS A 601 0.11 -7.72 25.14
CA CYS A 601 0.14 -6.89 26.32
C CYS A 601 -1.15 -7.10 27.13
N LYS A 602 -1.02 -7.24 28.44
CA LYS A 602 -2.16 -7.33 29.37
C LYS A 602 -2.06 -6.21 30.40
N ALA A 603 -3.21 -5.80 30.89
CA ALA A 603 -3.27 -4.81 31.96
C ALA A 603 -2.50 -5.28 33.20
N LYS A 604 -1.76 -4.37 33.84
CA LYS A 604 -0.90 -4.62 35.02
C LYS A 604 0.27 -5.57 34.78
N TRP A 605 0.62 -5.84 33.53
CA TRP A 605 1.77 -6.67 33.20
C TRP A 605 2.96 -5.81 32.79
N ASP A 606 4.12 -6.17 33.31
CA ASP A 606 5.41 -5.66 32.89
C ASP A 606 6.08 -6.74 32.05
N LEU A 607 6.14 -6.52 30.75
CA LEU A 607 6.78 -7.42 29.79
C LEU A 607 8.23 -6.96 29.58
N THR A 608 9.12 -7.93 29.50
CA THR A 608 10.52 -7.67 29.11
C THR A 608 10.90 -8.62 27.98
N GLU A 609 11.31 -8.03 26.86
CA GLU A 609 11.75 -8.76 25.68
C GLU A 609 13.23 -8.47 25.40
N SER A 610 13.96 -9.50 25.00
CA SER A 610 15.33 -9.38 24.53
C SER A 610 15.38 -9.72 23.06
N TRP A 611 15.79 -8.79 22.24
CA TRP A 611 15.72 -8.90 20.79
C TRP A 611 17.08 -8.69 20.13
N SER A 612 17.48 -9.66 19.28
CA SER A 612 18.63 -9.59 18.39
C SER A 612 18.13 -9.49 16.93
N PRO A 613 17.93 -8.26 16.41
CA PRO A 613 17.40 -8.03 15.06
C PRO A 613 18.20 -8.71 13.95
N LYS A 614 19.52 -8.81 14.08
CA LYS A 614 20.41 -9.39 13.06
C LYS A 614 20.50 -10.91 13.09
N SER A 615 19.92 -11.57 14.09
CA SER A 615 19.96 -13.04 14.22
C SER A 615 18.98 -13.76 13.30
N TYR A 616 18.01 -13.08 12.74
CA TYR A 616 17.00 -13.61 11.83
C TYR A 616 17.24 -13.11 10.41
N GLU A 617 17.03 -13.96 9.43
CA GLU A 617 17.04 -13.57 8.02
C GLU A 617 15.97 -12.51 7.75
N LEU A 618 16.33 -11.41 7.08
CA LEU A 618 15.41 -10.29 6.80
C LEU A 618 14.14 -10.74 6.07
N SER A 619 14.27 -11.71 5.17
CA SER A 619 13.14 -12.29 4.41
C SER A 619 12.07 -12.98 5.27
N ARG A 620 12.41 -13.30 6.53
CA ARG A 620 11.54 -14.03 7.48
C ARG A 620 11.15 -13.22 8.71
N GLN A 621 11.64 -12.00 8.84
CA GLN A 621 11.39 -11.19 10.05
C GLN A 621 9.96 -10.71 10.12
N LYS A 622 9.40 -10.20 9.00
CA LYS A 622 8.05 -9.63 9.03
C LYS A 622 7.00 -10.72 9.23
N PRO A 623 6.18 -10.63 10.30
CA PRO A 623 5.13 -11.61 10.55
C PRO A 623 4.11 -11.67 9.40
N SER A 624 3.78 -12.88 8.96
CA SER A 624 2.84 -13.11 7.86
C SER A 624 1.43 -12.53 8.12
N ALA A 625 1.06 -12.37 9.38
CA ALA A 625 -0.23 -11.78 9.76
C ALA A 625 -0.37 -10.33 9.30
N ILE A 626 0.70 -9.53 9.41
CA ILE A 626 0.73 -8.11 9.01
C ILE A 626 1.33 -7.87 7.63
N THR A 627 1.84 -8.91 6.96
CA THR A 627 2.31 -8.83 5.57
C THR A 627 1.11 -8.64 4.65
N LYS A 628 1.10 -7.56 3.87
CA LYS A 628 0.02 -7.21 2.92
C LYS A 628 0.11 -8.06 1.65
N GLN A 629 1.32 -8.19 1.11
CA GLN A 629 1.59 -9.04 -0.04
C GLN A 629 1.46 -10.52 0.36
N LYS A 630 0.38 -11.16 -0.05
CA LYS A 630 0.19 -12.59 0.21
C LYS A 630 0.81 -13.42 -0.91
N PRO A 631 1.38 -14.59 -0.58
CA PRO A 631 1.80 -15.54 -1.59
C PRO A 631 0.67 -15.89 -2.55
N ASP A 632 0.98 -16.00 -3.84
CA ASP A 632 0.02 -16.49 -4.83
C ASP A 632 -0.43 -17.90 -4.42
N LYS A 633 -1.70 -18.19 -4.67
CA LYS A 633 -2.20 -19.55 -4.48
C LYS A 633 -1.52 -20.44 -5.51
N GLU A 634 -0.84 -21.47 -5.04
CA GLU A 634 -0.30 -22.49 -5.94
C GLU A 634 -1.41 -23.03 -6.83
N LYS A 635 -1.18 -22.98 -8.12
CA LYS A 635 -2.07 -23.63 -9.08
C LYS A 635 -1.90 -25.14 -8.86
N LYS A 636 -2.97 -25.80 -8.44
CA LYS A 636 -3.01 -27.24 -8.26
C LYS A 636 -3.94 -27.85 -9.29
N VAL A 637 -3.66 -29.09 -9.66
CA VAL A 637 -4.58 -29.90 -10.47
C VAL A 637 -5.93 -29.93 -9.77
N LYS A 638 -6.99 -29.60 -10.50
CA LYS A 638 -8.35 -29.59 -9.96
C LYS A 638 -8.82 -31.02 -9.75
N ASN A 639 -9.21 -31.37 -8.54
CA ASN A 639 -9.71 -32.71 -8.21
C ASN A 639 -11.17 -32.91 -8.71
N GLN A 640 -11.37 -32.78 -10.04
CA GLN A 640 -12.69 -32.85 -10.67
C GLN A 640 -13.20 -34.28 -10.71
N ASN A 641 -12.30 -35.26 -10.84
CA ASN A 641 -12.66 -36.67 -10.84
C ASN A 641 -13.19 -37.15 -9.49
N ALA A 642 -12.62 -36.70 -8.37
CA ALA A 642 -13.16 -36.99 -7.04
C ALA A 642 -14.56 -36.40 -6.84
N GLN A 643 -14.79 -35.19 -7.32
CA GLN A 643 -16.12 -34.57 -7.30
C GLN A 643 -17.13 -35.33 -8.15
N ARG A 644 -16.70 -35.79 -9.34
CA ARG A 644 -17.50 -36.60 -10.23
C ARG A 644 -17.82 -37.97 -9.62
N ALA A 645 -16.82 -38.67 -9.08
CA ALA A 645 -17.01 -39.94 -8.40
C ALA A 645 -18.03 -39.86 -7.27
N LYS A 646 -17.93 -38.79 -6.47
CA LYS A 646 -18.91 -38.49 -5.40
C LYS A 646 -20.33 -38.33 -5.94
N LYS A 647 -20.49 -37.63 -7.08
CA LYS A 647 -21.80 -37.48 -7.76
C LYS A 647 -22.34 -38.79 -8.31
N LEU A 648 -21.47 -39.69 -8.75
CA LEU A 648 -21.83 -40.98 -9.32
C LEU A 648 -21.96 -42.08 -8.26
N GLY A 649 -21.57 -41.81 -7.01
CA GLY A 649 -21.56 -42.82 -5.93
C GLY A 649 -20.49 -43.90 -6.13
N ILE A 650 -19.41 -43.61 -6.84
CA ILE A 650 -18.33 -44.54 -7.15
C ILE A 650 -17.09 -44.15 -6.33
N GLU A 651 -16.35 -45.16 -5.84
CA GLU A 651 -15.08 -44.95 -5.16
C GLU A 651 -14.02 -44.52 -6.20
N TYR A 652 -13.34 -43.41 -5.92
CA TYR A 652 -12.28 -42.87 -6.78
C TYR A 652 -10.97 -42.80 -5.99
N ILE A 653 -9.99 -43.50 -6.45
CA ILE A 653 -8.62 -43.43 -5.93
C ILE A 653 -7.85 -42.47 -6.86
N PRO A 654 -7.44 -41.28 -6.40
CA PRO A 654 -6.65 -40.37 -7.20
C PRO A 654 -5.36 -41.06 -7.68
N LYS A 655 -5.07 -40.99 -8.97
CA LYS A 655 -3.73 -41.36 -9.45
C LYS A 655 -2.77 -40.30 -8.88
N MET A 656 -1.80 -40.76 -8.09
CA MET A 656 -0.72 -39.87 -7.66
C MET A 656 0.21 -39.61 -8.85
N LEU A 657 0.40 -38.35 -9.12
CA LEU A 657 1.36 -37.82 -10.11
C LEU A 657 2.72 -37.67 -9.49
#